data_d507eaa1312bccb6e946669d3f49876f
#
_entry.id   d507eaa1312bccb6e946669d3f49876f
#
_cell.length_a   1.000
_cell.length_b   1.000
_cell.length_c   1.000
_cell.angle_alpha   90.00
_cell.angle_beta   90.00
_cell.angle_gamma   90.00
#
_symmetry.space_group_name_H-M   'P 1'
#
loop_
_entity.id
_entity.type
_entity.pdbx_description
1 polymer ?
#
loop_
_entity_poly.entity_id
_entity_poly.type
_entity_poly.pdbx_seq_one_letter_code
_entity_poly.pdbx_strand_id
1 'polypeptide(L)'
;MPLLLAHGPRRKRSAPPPPSATPPRPGGPGGSGGESGPSPHRSTFRPDIEGLRAVAVLAVLAFHAQIPGAAGGFVGVDVFFVVSGYLITGLLVREAITTGRIRLGDFFSRRARRLLPSAAVVLASVAVAGAWLTVPLLRADLEQDVLAAALSVANWRFVSQQTDYLAAGHDQSPLLHFWSLAVEEQFYLFWAPLLAVIVLVAARAVRRGRAVRAVVAITTAAVALASFALSLHWTRDSVSLAYLGTPSRVWQFAVGALLALLPWHLLRGPRPLRLVCGWAGAAAIVWCVVSYDASTPYPGYAALVPTLGTAAVILAAIPGRGEREVQGAHGVGRLLSGRAPRAVGRLSYNLYLWHWPVLVLAEARLGALGWPAKTALTLAAALPALATMRWVEQPLRRSRTVSELPRRGLAVGISAIVLPVVLALVVGTTTLQLMGPATPVDAKGLPPGAAAGPSLLARTDGSPLADGPLVPGPAQARKDFPPDGACQVAPAVTRSPECLFGAVDSPDRVVLLGDSHAGQWFSPLLALASQRGWALQELVKQGCPLPELTVKNPQLGREYRECDTWRDDALDRLRTGPAPRLIVIASLNRYTADRELLSAAWEKTLKRLRATGAPIVYIEDTPVPGTDVPACVSGAADEAAACAFSRAEAVPADPLARRIAAGAVPGVRSVSVNPVLCPGDGPTCPAVRDRILLYRDDAHLTNVAAIVLAPRLERLLTESGALPPAGAPAPAPSAAPGADGWTELLRDDFDGSANSGPSPTKWSYDLGTCYPGCPVPRWGTGEIETMTDSTDNVRLDGKGVLEIVPTRKDGRWSSGRITTVRSDFAPPPGGVLRIEASIALPDVTGPGAAGYWPAFWTLGSALRDGYTGWPGVGELDVMESVNGRDTVFGSMHCGVLDGGPCEEPVGLTSGPRACADCRKKFRTYAVEVDLSPGAREVRWYLDDRVYHRVRADAMDAGTWKRAVDHGVFLILNVAVGGKLPEADGATVGPATEPGHPMRVDHVRVATRGRAASAG
;
A
#
# COMPACT_ATOMS: atom_id res chain seq x y z
N MET A 1 -43.37 -6.06 -30.66
CA MET A 1 -44.52 -6.81 -31.24
C MET A 1 -45.35 -7.32 -30.08
N PRO A 2 -46.67 -7.32 -30.23
CA PRO A 2 -47.51 -6.25 -29.66
C PRO A 2 -48.62 -6.77 -28.72
N LEU A 3 -49.29 -5.78 -28.04
CA LEU A 3 -50.72 -5.68 -27.79
C LEU A 3 -51.47 -6.67 -26.89
N LEU A 4 -52.21 -6.15 -25.92
CA LEU A 4 -53.65 -5.86 -25.86
C LEU A 4 -54.05 -5.47 -24.43
N LEU A 5 -54.50 -4.29 -24.12
CA LEU A 5 -55.84 -3.68 -24.06
C LEU A 5 -56.95 -4.55 -23.42
N ALA A 6 -57.53 -3.98 -22.31
CA ALA A 6 -58.98 -3.90 -22.07
C ALA A 6 -59.27 -3.14 -20.75
N HIS A 7 -59.88 -2.10 -20.81
CA HIS A 7 -61.10 -1.34 -20.52
C HIS A 7 -61.80 -1.63 -19.19
N GLY A 8 -62.04 -0.61 -18.41
CA GLY A 8 -62.84 0.10 -17.53
C GLY A 8 -64.04 -0.61 -16.79
N PRO A 9 -64.77 0.13 -15.92
CA PRO A 9 -65.37 1.46 -16.14
C PRO A 9 -65.40 2.43 -14.94
N ARG A 10 -65.76 3.67 -15.27
CA ARG A 10 -65.98 4.82 -14.41
C ARG A 10 -67.12 4.68 -13.40
N ARG A 11 -67.02 5.30 -12.21
CA ARG A 11 -68.16 5.91 -11.46
C ARG A 11 -67.82 7.25 -10.85
N LYS A 12 -68.60 8.14 -11.22
CA LYS A 12 -69.12 9.46 -10.93
C LYS A 12 -68.72 10.20 -9.62
N ARG A 13 -68.53 11.50 -9.86
CA ARG A 13 -68.40 12.61 -8.95
C ARG A 13 -69.68 12.84 -8.14
N SER A 14 -69.52 13.40 -6.91
CA SER A 14 -70.50 14.28 -6.29
C SER A 14 -69.77 15.45 -5.60
N ALA A 15 -70.31 16.65 -5.74
CA ALA A 15 -69.78 17.94 -5.39
C ALA A 15 -70.14 18.39 -3.96
N PRO A 16 -69.50 19.41 -3.39
CA PRO A 16 -69.70 19.88 -2.03
C PRO A 16 -70.86 20.90 -1.91
N PRO A 17 -71.42 21.11 -0.71
CA PRO A 17 -72.34 22.22 -0.48
C PRO A 17 -71.58 23.49 0.10
N PRO A 18 -72.26 24.66 -0.02
CA PRO A 18 -71.60 25.96 0.15
C PRO A 18 -71.67 26.50 1.61
N PRO A 19 -71.07 27.71 1.85
CA PRO A 19 -70.88 28.28 3.19
C PRO A 19 -72.02 29.15 3.69
N SER A 20 -72.25 29.21 5.03
CA SER A 20 -73.14 30.20 5.66
C SER A 20 -72.45 31.02 6.71
N ALA A 21 -72.61 32.26 6.48
CA ALA A 21 -72.65 33.54 7.17
C ALA A 21 -72.32 33.65 8.66
N THR A 22 -71.54 34.67 8.96
CA THR A 22 -71.38 35.44 10.20
C THR A 22 -72.67 36.22 10.47
N PRO A 23 -73.10 36.65 11.73
CA PRO A 23 -72.57 37.77 12.52
C PRO A 23 -72.80 37.67 14.02
N PRO A 24 -72.81 38.77 14.88
CA PRO A 24 -71.77 39.75 15.18
C PRO A 24 -71.42 39.77 16.70
N ARG A 25 -70.46 40.67 17.05
CA ARG A 25 -70.08 41.03 18.47
C ARG A 25 -71.21 41.76 19.22
N PRO A 26 -71.23 41.79 20.58
CA PRO A 26 -70.56 42.84 21.33
C PRO A 26 -70.03 42.50 22.75
N GLY A 27 -69.09 43.33 23.22
CA GLY A 27 -68.97 43.84 24.55
C GLY A 27 -68.30 43.06 25.68
N GLY A 28 -67.13 43.57 26.16
CA GLY A 28 -66.40 43.07 27.35
C GLY A 28 -67.07 43.40 28.67
N PRO A 29 -66.44 43.48 29.89
CA PRO A 29 -65.02 43.29 30.23
C PRO A 29 -64.77 42.37 31.47
N GLY A 30 -63.56 42.05 31.74
CA GLY A 30 -62.99 41.79 33.10
C GLY A 30 -62.57 40.43 33.47
N GLY A 31 -61.30 40.33 33.89
CA GLY A 31 -60.87 39.38 34.96
C GLY A 31 -59.89 38.28 34.65
N SER A 32 -58.62 38.58 34.91
CA SER A 32 -57.57 37.73 35.57
C SER A 32 -57.40 36.24 35.24
N GLY A 33 -56.19 35.89 34.93
CA GLY A 33 -55.59 34.60 35.18
C GLY A 33 -55.58 33.63 34.00
N GLY A 34 -54.66 33.77 33.08
CA GLY A 34 -54.41 32.81 31.99
C GLY A 34 -53.01 32.24 32.08
N GLU A 35 -52.89 31.00 32.47
CA GLU A 35 -51.68 30.20 32.32
C GLU A 35 -51.24 30.19 30.85
N SER A 36 -50.06 30.75 30.63
CA SER A 36 -49.36 30.72 29.34
C SER A 36 -48.90 29.28 29.06
N GLY A 37 -49.60 28.59 28.15
CA GLY A 37 -49.13 27.34 27.55
C GLY A 37 -47.76 27.49 26.94
N PRO A 38 -46.95 26.41 26.90
CA PRO A 38 -45.59 26.48 26.44
C PRO A 38 -45.55 26.83 24.95
N SER A 39 -44.90 28.00 24.63
CA SER A 39 -44.66 28.47 23.30
C SER A 39 -43.82 27.48 22.50
N PRO A 40 -44.10 27.23 21.16
CA PRO A 40 -43.38 26.30 20.34
C PRO A 40 -41.90 26.60 20.30
N HIS A 41 -41.11 25.58 20.52
CA HIS A 41 -39.65 25.59 20.58
C HIS A 41 -39.01 26.44 19.47
N ARG A 42 -38.49 27.61 19.83
CA ARG A 42 -37.58 28.38 18.96
C ARG A 42 -36.30 27.57 18.79
N SER A 43 -36.00 27.18 17.54
CA SER A 43 -34.72 26.56 17.17
C SER A 43 -33.59 27.56 17.54
N THR A 44 -32.69 27.17 18.44
CA THR A 44 -31.53 27.98 18.82
C THR A 44 -30.47 27.92 17.71
N PHE A 45 -30.76 28.59 16.59
CA PHE A 45 -29.83 28.72 15.48
C PHE A 45 -28.66 29.63 15.90
N ARG A 46 -27.39 29.16 15.71
CA ARG A 46 -26.15 29.85 16.05
C ARG A 46 -25.51 30.43 14.78
N PRO A 47 -25.78 31.70 14.42
CA PRO A 47 -25.24 32.31 13.19
C PRO A 47 -23.73 32.53 13.22
N ASP A 48 -23.15 32.70 14.40
CA ASP A 48 -21.72 32.81 14.64
C ASP A 48 -20.95 31.54 14.25
N ILE A 49 -21.53 30.35 14.44
CA ILE A 49 -20.94 29.07 14.02
C ILE A 49 -20.91 28.96 12.49
N GLU A 50 -21.94 29.47 11.79
CA GLU A 50 -21.85 29.56 10.31
C GLU A 50 -20.69 30.44 9.86
N GLY A 51 -20.49 31.61 10.56
CA GLY A 51 -19.36 32.48 10.28
C GLY A 51 -18.01 31.83 10.60
N LEU A 52 -17.91 31.05 11.68
CA LEU A 52 -16.68 30.31 12.03
C LEU A 52 -16.33 29.27 10.98
N ARG A 53 -17.34 28.58 10.41
CA ARG A 53 -17.15 27.70 9.27
C ARG A 53 -16.63 28.42 8.01
N ALA A 54 -17.02 29.70 7.83
CA ALA A 54 -16.47 30.52 6.76
C ALA A 54 -14.98 30.78 6.96
N VAL A 55 -14.55 31.13 8.18
CA VAL A 55 -13.13 31.29 8.50
C VAL A 55 -12.36 30.00 8.22
N ALA A 56 -12.89 28.87 8.66
CA ALA A 56 -12.28 27.58 8.48
C ALA A 56 -12.06 27.21 7.00
N VAL A 57 -13.12 27.34 6.16
CA VAL A 57 -12.99 27.02 4.74
C VAL A 57 -12.07 27.98 4.01
N LEU A 58 -12.15 29.28 4.30
CA LEU A 58 -11.29 30.28 3.66
C LEU A 58 -9.81 30.07 3.99
N ALA A 59 -9.48 29.67 5.23
CA ALA A 59 -8.11 29.30 5.59
C ALA A 59 -7.60 28.10 4.75
N VAL A 60 -8.40 27.04 4.61
CA VAL A 60 -8.05 25.87 3.79
C VAL A 60 -7.89 26.24 2.31
N LEU A 61 -8.81 27.05 1.78
CA LEU A 61 -8.74 27.49 0.38
C LEU A 61 -7.49 28.34 0.11
N ALA A 62 -7.15 29.23 1.03
CA ALA A 62 -5.95 30.06 0.95
C ALA A 62 -4.66 29.22 0.98
N PHE A 63 -4.62 28.18 1.82
CA PHE A 63 -3.53 27.23 1.89
C PHE A 63 -3.35 26.47 0.57
N HIS A 64 -4.41 25.88 0.04
CA HIS A 64 -4.36 25.11 -1.20
C HIS A 64 -4.09 25.99 -2.44
N ALA A 65 -4.55 27.24 -2.44
CA ALA A 65 -4.18 28.21 -3.46
C ALA A 65 -2.75 28.75 -3.31
N GLN A 66 -2.02 28.34 -2.27
CA GLN A 66 -0.65 28.76 -1.96
C GLN A 66 -0.51 30.29 -1.79
N ILE A 67 -1.52 30.94 -1.23
CA ILE A 67 -1.50 32.39 -1.00
C ILE A 67 -0.36 32.73 -0.02
N PRO A 68 0.56 33.67 -0.35
CA PRO A 68 1.62 34.08 0.53
C PRO A 68 1.09 34.52 1.91
N GLY A 69 1.69 34.02 3.00
CA GLY A 69 1.27 34.29 4.38
C GLY A 69 0.09 33.44 4.86
N ALA A 70 -0.34 32.41 4.12
CA ALA A 70 -1.40 31.49 4.52
C ALA A 70 -0.93 30.02 4.56
N ALA A 71 0.37 29.78 4.73
CA ALA A 71 0.97 28.46 4.74
C ALA A 71 0.40 27.53 5.85
N GLY A 72 -0.05 28.09 6.97
CA GLY A 72 -0.71 27.36 8.05
C GLY A 72 -2.22 27.20 7.91
N GLY A 73 -2.82 27.55 6.74
CA GLY A 73 -4.27 27.49 6.53
C GLY A 73 -4.89 26.08 6.66
N PHE A 74 -4.11 25.01 6.64
CA PHE A 74 -4.56 23.64 6.92
C PHE A 74 -5.22 23.49 8.30
N VAL A 75 -4.93 24.37 9.28
CA VAL A 75 -5.58 24.40 10.61
C VAL A 75 -7.09 24.68 10.55
N GLY A 76 -7.60 25.13 9.41
CA GLY A 76 -9.04 25.27 9.19
C GLY A 76 -9.80 23.96 9.36
N VAL A 77 -9.15 22.80 9.11
CA VAL A 77 -9.74 21.47 9.34
C VAL A 77 -9.99 21.24 10.84
N ASP A 78 -9.08 21.66 11.70
CA ASP A 78 -9.23 21.53 13.16
C ASP A 78 -10.40 22.36 13.67
N VAL A 79 -10.58 23.55 13.11
CA VAL A 79 -11.77 24.38 13.39
C VAL A 79 -13.06 23.62 13.03
N PHE A 80 -13.09 22.95 11.87
CA PHE A 80 -14.24 22.12 11.47
C PHE A 80 -14.47 20.98 12.46
N PHE A 81 -13.43 20.27 12.90
CA PHE A 81 -13.55 19.15 13.82
C PHE A 81 -14.15 19.58 15.17
N VAL A 82 -13.69 20.68 15.74
CA VAL A 82 -14.27 21.24 17.00
C VAL A 82 -15.74 21.64 16.78
N VAL A 83 -16.06 22.35 15.70
CA VAL A 83 -17.43 22.75 15.36
C VAL A 83 -18.34 21.54 15.20
N SER A 84 -17.87 20.50 14.51
CA SER A 84 -18.62 19.26 14.27
C SER A 84 -18.88 18.51 15.57
N GLY A 85 -17.85 18.34 16.42
CA GLY A 85 -18.01 17.75 17.75
C GLY A 85 -19.05 18.48 18.62
N TYR A 86 -19.00 19.83 18.63
CA TYR A 86 -19.93 20.68 19.35
C TYR A 86 -21.37 20.51 18.87
N LEU A 87 -21.61 20.63 17.57
CA LEU A 87 -22.95 20.59 16.99
C LEU A 87 -23.61 19.22 17.13
N ILE A 88 -22.88 18.17 16.83
CA ILE A 88 -23.41 16.80 16.82
C ILE A 88 -23.69 16.32 18.24
N THR A 89 -22.74 16.49 19.16
CA THR A 89 -22.94 16.09 20.55
C THR A 89 -24.08 16.89 21.20
N GLY A 90 -24.14 18.21 20.94
CA GLY A 90 -25.22 19.07 21.41
C GLY A 90 -26.60 18.64 20.90
N LEU A 91 -26.70 18.21 19.64
CA LEU A 91 -27.94 17.68 19.05
C LEU A 91 -28.36 16.35 19.68
N LEU A 92 -27.43 15.40 19.78
CA LEU A 92 -27.71 14.06 20.30
C LEU A 92 -28.06 14.08 21.80
N VAL A 93 -27.32 14.86 22.58
CA VAL A 93 -27.58 15.00 24.03
C VAL A 93 -28.91 15.72 24.29
N ARG A 94 -29.25 16.71 23.48
CA ARG A 94 -30.59 17.36 23.57
C ARG A 94 -31.69 16.37 23.24
N GLU A 95 -31.57 15.58 22.17
CA GLU A 95 -32.51 14.53 21.81
C GLU A 95 -32.66 13.51 22.96
N ALA A 96 -31.54 13.05 23.53
CA ALA A 96 -31.54 12.14 24.66
C ALA A 96 -32.28 12.68 25.90
N ILE A 97 -32.08 13.98 26.22
CA ILE A 97 -32.71 14.61 27.37
C ILE A 97 -34.21 14.83 27.15
N THR A 98 -34.63 15.18 25.93
CA THR A 98 -36.04 15.48 25.63
C THR A 98 -36.90 14.23 25.40
N THR A 99 -36.32 13.17 24.81
CA THR A 99 -37.03 11.97 24.37
C THR A 99 -36.66 10.72 25.16
N GLY A 100 -35.67 10.77 26.04
CA GLY A 100 -35.11 9.62 26.76
C GLY A 100 -34.28 8.64 25.92
N ARG A 101 -34.16 8.88 24.64
CA ARG A 101 -33.43 8.01 23.69
C ARG A 101 -32.83 8.78 22.52
N ILE A 102 -31.83 8.18 21.86
CA ILE A 102 -31.26 8.67 20.58
C ILE A 102 -31.78 7.80 19.45
N ARG A 103 -32.39 8.42 18.44
CA ARG A 103 -32.91 7.72 17.26
C ARG A 103 -31.85 7.71 16.17
N LEU A 104 -31.00 6.69 16.17
CA LEU A 104 -29.88 6.57 15.22
C LEU A 104 -30.33 6.61 13.75
N GLY A 105 -31.43 5.93 13.40
CA GLY A 105 -31.97 5.94 12.05
C GLY A 105 -32.35 7.35 11.56
N ASP A 106 -32.98 8.17 12.41
CA ASP A 106 -33.30 9.55 12.09
C ASP A 106 -32.04 10.41 11.96
N PHE A 107 -31.06 10.17 12.84
CA PHE A 107 -29.77 10.88 12.82
C PHE A 107 -29.02 10.62 11.50
N PHE A 108 -28.75 9.35 11.15
CA PHE A 108 -28.03 9.00 9.94
C PHE A 108 -28.81 9.38 8.68
N SER A 109 -30.13 9.25 8.66
CA SER A 109 -30.95 9.70 7.54
C SER A 109 -30.82 11.20 7.27
N ARG A 110 -30.84 12.04 8.32
CA ARG A 110 -30.66 13.50 8.19
C ARG A 110 -29.27 13.85 7.64
N ARG A 111 -28.22 13.12 8.04
CA ARG A 111 -26.86 13.34 7.55
C ARG A 111 -26.69 12.87 6.13
N ALA A 112 -27.14 11.67 5.83
CA ALA A 112 -27.05 11.08 4.50
C ALA A 112 -27.65 12.01 3.43
N ARG A 113 -28.88 12.54 3.66
CA ARG A 113 -29.53 13.51 2.77
C ARG A 113 -28.78 14.83 2.59
N ARG A 114 -28.00 15.23 3.58
CA ARG A 114 -27.34 16.53 3.59
C ARG A 114 -25.96 16.48 2.95
N LEU A 115 -25.17 15.40 3.18
CA LEU A 115 -23.76 15.35 2.83
C LEU A 115 -23.49 14.49 1.60
N LEU A 116 -24.02 13.26 1.59
CA LEU A 116 -23.65 12.27 0.59
C LEU A 116 -24.04 12.67 -0.86
N PRO A 117 -25.20 13.31 -1.17
CA PRO A 117 -25.49 13.67 -2.55
C PRO A 117 -24.51 14.69 -3.15
N SER A 118 -24.05 15.66 -2.36
CA SER A 118 -23.04 16.62 -2.82
C SER A 118 -21.69 15.95 -3.04
N ALA A 119 -21.27 15.07 -2.12
CA ALA A 119 -20.05 14.28 -2.27
C ALA A 119 -20.14 13.38 -3.52
N ALA A 120 -21.27 12.71 -3.76
CA ALA A 120 -21.48 11.87 -4.92
C ALA A 120 -21.33 12.63 -6.25
N VAL A 121 -21.86 13.85 -6.33
CA VAL A 121 -21.70 14.69 -7.54
C VAL A 121 -20.23 14.99 -7.79
N VAL A 122 -19.47 15.36 -6.76
CA VAL A 122 -18.04 15.65 -6.91
C VAL A 122 -17.26 14.38 -7.29
N LEU A 123 -17.48 13.26 -6.59
CA LEU A 123 -16.82 11.99 -6.88
C LEU A 123 -17.11 11.50 -8.32
N ALA A 124 -18.39 11.58 -8.75
CA ALA A 124 -18.77 11.24 -10.12
C ALA A 124 -18.12 12.19 -11.14
N SER A 125 -18.09 13.50 -10.85
CA SER A 125 -17.44 14.48 -11.72
C SER A 125 -15.93 14.25 -11.83
N VAL A 126 -15.27 13.90 -10.71
CA VAL A 126 -13.84 13.59 -10.69
C VAL A 126 -13.55 12.28 -11.42
N ALA A 127 -14.37 11.25 -11.23
CA ALA A 127 -14.22 9.99 -11.96
C ALA A 127 -14.31 10.21 -13.48
N VAL A 128 -15.33 10.98 -13.94
CA VAL A 128 -15.50 11.27 -15.35
C VAL A 128 -14.40 12.20 -15.88
N ALA A 129 -14.13 13.31 -15.20
CA ALA A 129 -13.10 14.27 -15.63
C ALA A 129 -11.71 13.62 -15.62
N GLY A 130 -11.40 12.82 -14.60
CA GLY A 130 -10.13 12.09 -14.49
C GLY A 130 -9.95 11.09 -15.63
N ALA A 131 -11.01 10.38 -16.05
CA ALA A 131 -10.94 9.48 -17.19
C ALA A 131 -10.52 10.18 -18.51
N TRP A 132 -10.75 11.49 -18.61
CA TRP A 132 -10.44 12.28 -19.80
C TRP A 132 -9.15 13.11 -19.66
N LEU A 133 -8.85 13.56 -18.45
CA LEU A 133 -7.77 14.52 -18.20
C LEU A 133 -6.48 13.87 -17.68
N THR A 134 -6.55 12.63 -17.15
CA THR A 134 -5.39 11.93 -16.61
C THR A 134 -4.93 10.81 -17.53
N VAL A 135 -3.64 10.49 -17.46
CA VAL A 135 -3.05 9.37 -18.21
C VAL A 135 -3.56 8.03 -17.70
N PRO A 136 -3.57 6.96 -18.51
CA PRO A 136 -4.16 5.66 -18.15
C PRO A 136 -3.70 5.10 -16.80
N LEU A 137 -2.42 5.19 -16.50
CA LEU A 137 -1.86 4.67 -15.26
C LEU A 137 -2.42 5.36 -14.01
N LEU A 138 -2.59 6.68 -14.06
CA LEU A 138 -3.16 7.46 -12.94
C LEU A 138 -4.67 7.26 -12.79
N ARG A 139 -5.37 6.77 -13.83
CA ARG A 139 -6.81 6.43 -13.71
C ARG A 139 -7.06 5.26 -12.78
N ALA A 140 -6.15 4.28 -12.74
CA ALA A 140 -6.27 3.14 -11.82
C ALA A 140 -6.12 3.58 -10.35
N ASP A 141 -5.21 4.52 -10.06
CA ASP A 141 -5.09 5.12 -8.73
C ASP A 141 -6.34 5.94 -8.39
N LEU A 142 -6.84 6.73 -9.34
CA LEU A 142 -8.04 7.55 -9.17
C LEU A 142 -9.29 6.69 -8.90
N GLU A 143 -9.44 5.55 -9.56
CA GLU A 143 -10.51 4.58 -9.27
C GLU A 143 -10.52 4.20 -7.80
N GLN A 144 -9.37 3.75 -7.27
CA GLN A 144 -9.25 3.35 -5.87
C GLN A 144 -9.49 4.51 -4.91
N ASP A 145 -9.08 5.73 -5.27
CA ASP A 145 -9.31 6.93 -4.47
C ASP A 145 -10.80 7.30 -4.43
N VAL A 146 -11.52 7.17 -5.56
CA VAL A 146 -12.98 7.37 -5.61
C VAL A 146 -13.69 6.32 -4.76
N LEU A 147 -13.28 5.04 -4.85
CA LEU A 147 -13.84 3.96 -4.01
C LEU A 147 -13.62 4.25 -2.52
N ALA A 148 -12.39 4.59 -2.14
CA ALA A 148 -12.05 4.90 -0.74
C ALA A 148 -12.81 6.14 -0.23
N ALA A 149 -12.96 7.18 -1.05
CA ALA A 149 -13.70 8.39 -0.69
C ALA A 149 -15.21 8.12 -0.57
N ALA A 150 -15.80 7.35 -1.49
CA ALA A 150 -17.21 6.95 -1.45
C ALA A 150 -17.55 6.12 -0.20
N LEU A 151 -16.62 5.25 0.23
CA LEU A 151 -16.74 4.41 1.42
C LEU A 151 -16.29 5.10 2.72
N SER A 152 -15.89 6.38 2.65
CA SER A 152 -15.40 7.16 3.80
C SER A 152 -14.17 6.54 4.48
N VAL A 153 -13.26 5.94 3.71
CA VAL A 153 -11.97 5.37 4.17
C VAL A 153 -10.76 5.99 3.44
N ALA A 154 -10.96 7.10 2.74
CA ALA A 154 -9.91 7.79 1.98
C ALA A 154 -8.69 8.16 2.85
N ASN A 155 -8.87 8.50 4.12
CA ASN A 155 -7.79 8.79 5.03
C ASN A 155 -6.83 7.60 5.22
N TRP A 156 -7.32 6.38 5.32
CA TRP A 156 -6.51 5.17 5.45
C TRP A 156 -5.81 4.80 4.14
N ARG A 157 -6.48 5.00 3.00
CA ARG A 157 -5.86 4.88 1.68
C ARG A 157 -4.67 5.82 1.54
N PHE A 158 -4.83 7.10 1.90
CA PHE A 158 -3.75 8.07 1.82
C PHE A 158 -2.66 7.87 2.88
N VAL A 159 -2.97 7.29 4.04
CA VAL A 159 -1.95 6.82 4.98
C VAL A 159 -1.08 5.76 4.34
N SER A 160 -1.68 4.75 3.69
CA SER A 160 -0.91 3.69 3.04
C SER A 160 -0.05 4.21 1.87
N GLN A 161 -0.56 5.15 1.08
CA GLN A 161 0.19 5.78 -0.02
C GLN A 161 1.35 6.64 0.48
N GLN A 162 1.19 7.39 1.57
CA GLN A 162 2.23 8.26 2.13
C GLN A 162 3.25 7.53 3.02
N THR A 163 2.92 6.36 3.54
CA THR A 163 3.88 5.50 4.23
C THR A 163 4.70 4.67 3.26
N ASP A 164 4.25 4.51 2.03
CA ASP A 164 5.04 3.89 0.98
C ASP A 164 6.09 4.90 0.49
N TYR A 165 7.36 4.66 0.88
CA TYR A 165 8.49 5.47 0.43
C TYR A 165 8.63 5.50 -1.08
N LEU A 166 8.23 4.43 -1.74
CA LEU A 166 8.39 4.22 -3.17
C LEU A 166 7.27 4.90 -3.99
N ALA A 167 6.18 5.29 -3.32
CA ALA A 167 5.12 6.11 -3.89
C ALA A 167 5.36 7.63 -3.69
N ALA A 168 6.44 8.03 -3.03
CA ALA A 168 6.84 9.43 -2.90
C ALA A 168 7.27 9.96 -4.28
N GLY A 169 6.52 10.90 -4.83
CA GLY A 169 6.76 11.45 -6.20
C GLY A 169 5.55 11.35 -7.12
N HIS A 170 4.47 10.70 -6.69
CA HIS A 170 3.22 10.64 -7.46
C HIS A 170 2.48 11.98 -7.41
N ASP A 171 1.80 12.33 -8.51
CA ASP A 171 0.90 13.48 -8.57
C ASP A 171 -0.16 13.40 -7.46
N GLN A 172 -0.45 14.54 -6.84
CA GLN A 172 -1.41 14.58 -5.73
C GLN A 172 -2.80 14.19 -6.21
N SER A 173 -3.44 13.25 -5.50
CA SER A 173 -4.81 12.84 -5.79
C SER A 173 -5.79 14.02 -5.79
N PRO A 174 -6.64 14.17 -6.80
CA PRO A 174 -7.71 15.18 -6.80
C PRO A 174 -8.73 14.97 -5.68
N LEU A 175 -8.68 13.87 -4.96
CA LEU A 175 -9.53 13.53 -3.84
C LEU A 175 -8.82 13.55 -2.48
N LEU A 176 -7.55 13.98 -2.42
CA LEU A 176 -6.76 13.98 -1.18
C LEU A 176 -7.52 14.64 -0.02
N HIS A 177 -8.18 15.77 -0.26
CA HIS A 177 -8.93 16.51 0.77
C HIS A 177 -10.11 15.71 1.38
N PHE A 178 -10.57 14.60 0.77
CA PHE A 178 -11.59 13.72 1.35
C PHE A 178 -11.13 13.00 2.63
N TRP A 179 -9.82 13.00 2.93
CA TRP A 179 -9.32 12.41 4.18
C TRP A 179 -10.02 12.98 5.42
N SER A 180 -10.22 14.28 5.47
CA SER A 180 -10.83 14.94 6.63
C SER A 180 -12.33 14.65 6.76
N LEU A 181 -13.01 14.50 5.62
CA LEU A 181 -14.42 14.07 5.57
C LEU A 181 -14.57 12.61 6.01
N ALA A 182 -13.63 11.76 5.62
CA ALA A 182 -13.61 10.35 6.08
C ALA A 182 -13.45 10.28 7.60
N VAL A 183 -12.50 11.04 8.18
CA VAL A 183 -12.33 11.16 9.64
C VAL A 183 -13.62 11.67 10.33
N GLU A 184 -14.27 12.66 9.75
CA GLU A 184 -15.52 13.23 10.27
C GLU A 184 -16.67 12.20 10.24
N GLU A 185 -16.87 11.45 9.13
CA GLU A 185 -17.92 10.45 9.01
C GLU A 185 -17.64 9.21 9.90
N GLN A 186 -16.39 8.79 10.02
CA GLN A 186 -15.98 7.73 10.95
C GLN A 186 -16.25 8.16 12.41
N PHE A 187 -15.94 9.40 12.79
CA PHE A 187 -16.30 9.91 14.09
C PHE A 187 -17.81 9.81 14.34
N TYR A 188 -18.67 10.19 13.39
CA TYR A 188 -20.12 10.09 13.57
C TYR A 188 -20.62 8.66 13.66
N LEU A 189 -20.03 7.76 12.87
CA LEU A 189 -20.38 6.34 12.85
C LEU A 189 -20.16 5.69 14.22
N PHE A 190 -19.09 6.06 14.91
CA PHE A 190 -18.77 5.51 16.24
C PHE A 190 -19.37 6.33 17.38
N TRP A 191 -19.38 7.65 17.29
CA TRP A 191 -19.78 8.55 18.36
C TRP A 191 -21.28 8.50 18.67
N ALA A 192 -22.13 8.50 17.65
CA ALA A 192 -23.58 8.50 17.86
C ALA A 192 -24.10 7.18 18.49
N PRO A 193 -23.67 5.97 18.05
CA PRO A 193 -23.98 4.73 18.75
C PRO A 193 -23.40 4.67 20.17
N LEU A 194 -22.17 5.12 20.38
CA LEU A 194 -21.57 5.15 21.71
C LEU A 194 -22.40 5.99 22.67
N LEU A 195 -22.80 7.19 22.26
CA LEU A 195 -23.69 8.03 23.06
C LEU A 195 -25.06 7.38 23.31
N ALA A 196 -25.63 6.69 22.30
CA ALA A 196 -26.90 5.98 22.45
C ALA A 196 -26.79 4.86 23.50
N VAL A 197 -25.71 4.10 23.51
CA VAL A 197 -25.42 3.06 24.50
C VAL A 197 -25.24 3.67 25.88
N ILE A 198 -24.44 4.73 26.03
CA ILE A 198 -24.24 5.41 27.30
C ILE A 198 -25.56 5.94 27.85
N VAL A 199 -26.41 6.57 27.03
CA VAL A 199 -27.73 7.06 27.42
C VAL A 199 -28.64 5.91 27.87
N LEU A 200 -28.64 4.79 27.15
CA LEU A 200 -29.45 3.61 27.47
C LEU A 200 -29.03 2.99 28.80
N VAL A 201 -27.72 2.82 29.03
CA VAL A 201 -27.18 2.25 30.29
C VAL A 201 -27.41 3.21 31.46
N ALA A 202 -27.12 4.49 31.28
CA ALA A 202 -27.30 5.51 32.32
C ALA A 202 -28.80 5.73 32.67
N ALA A 203 -29.73 5.61 31.71
CA ALA A 203 -31.15 5.69 31.96
C ALA A 203 -31.68 4.54 32.81
N ARG A 204 -31.04 3.36 32.72
CA ARG A 204 -31.35 2.21 33.57
C ARG A 204 -30.79 2.33 34.99
N ALA A 205 -29.56 2.91 35.12
CA ALA A 205 -28.85 2.96 36.40
C ALA A 205 -29.18 4.20 37.24
N VAL A 206 -29.53 5.33 36.61
CA VAL A 206 -29.67 6.64 37.28
C VAL A 206 -30.81 7.46 36.67
N ARG A 207 -31.91 7.63 37.38
CA ARG A 207 -33.10 8.41 36.96
C ARG A 207 -32.87 9.93 36.86
N ARG A 208 -31.65 10.46 36.97
CA ARG A 208 -31.38 11.92 36.98
C ARG A 208 -30.55 12.35 35.74
N GLY A 209 -31.07 13.23 34.89
CA GLY A 209 -30.42 13.73 33.67
C GLY A 209 -29.05 14.44 33.89
N ARG A 210 -28.73 14.82 35.14
CA ARG A 210 -27.39 15.34 35.49
C ARG A 210 -26.33 14.24 35.49
N ALA A 211 -26.67 13.04 35.95
CA ALA A 211 -25.73 11.89 35.97
C ALA A 211 -25.41 11.41 34.56
N VAL A 212 -26.39 11.40 33.65
CA VAL A 212 -26.15 11.04 32.24
C VAL A 212 -25.15 12.03 31.60
N ARG A 213 -25.33 13.34 31.81
CA ARG A 213 -24.37 14.33 31.32
C ARG A 213 -22.96 14.15 31.90
N ALA A 214 -22.86 13.84 33.18
CA ALA A 214 -21.57 13.59 33.83
C ALA A 214 -20.85 12.37 33.24
N VAL A 215 -21.54 11.25 33.05
CA VAL A 215 -20.95 10.03 32.45
C VAL A 215 -20.50 10.32 31.02
N VAL A 216 -21.33 10.99 30.20
CA VAL A 216 -20.94 11.37 28.84
C VAL A 216 -19.71 12.28 28.87
N ALA A 217 -19.64 13.27 29.78
CA ALA A 217 -18.50 14.17 29.88
C ALA A 217 -17.19 13.45 30.28
N ILE A 218 -17.28 12.54 31.26
CA ILE A 218 -16.12 11.75 31.71
C ILE A 218 -15.62 10.85 30.57
N THR A 219 -16.53 10.12 29.90
CA THR A 219 -16.16 9.28 28.76
C THR A 219 -15.53 10.10 27.62
N THR A 220 -16.14 11.28 27.33
CA THR A 220 -15.60 12.19 26.29
C THR A 220 -14.22 12.69 26.66
N ALA A 221 -13.98 13.04 27.92
CA ALA A 221 -12.67 13.48 28.40
C ALA A 221 -11.63 12.36 28.34
N ALA A 222 -11.99 11.14 28.71
CA ALA A 222 -11.11 9.98 28.60
C ALA A 222 -10.71 9.69 27.13
N VAL A 223 -11.68 9.72 26.22
CA VAL A 223 -11.42 9.59 24.77
C VAL A 223 -10.54 10.73 24.26
N ALA A 224 -10.78 11.96 24.69
CA ALA A 224 -9.95 13.11 24.31
C ALA A 224 -8.49 12.93 24.75
N LEU A 225 -8.27 12.53 26.00
CA LEU A 225 -6.92 12.32 26.55
C LEU A 225 -6.18 11.17 25.83
N ALA A 226 -6.86 10.04 25.63
CA ALA A 226 -6.28 8.88 24.92
C ALA A 226 -5.91 9.24 23.47
N SER A 227 -6.84 9.91 22.75
CA SER A 227 -6.62 10.36 21.37
C SER A 227 -5.51 11.40 21.28
N PHE A 228 -5.42 12.32 22.24
CA PHE A 228 -4.36 13.34 22.27
C PHE A 228 -2.99 12.70 22.57
N ALA A 229 -2.91 11.78 23.52
CA ALA A 229 -1.68 11.03 23.81
C ALA A 229 -1.20 10.27 22.57
N LEU A 230 -2.12 9.61 21.85
CA LEU A 230 -1.82 8.94 20.61
C LEU A 230 -1.37 9.92 19.50
N SER A 231 -2.00 11.10 19.43
CA SER A 231 -1.58 12.18 18.52
C SER A 231 -0.15 12.62 18.77
N LEU A 232 0.24 12.76 20.05
CA LEU A 232 1.61 13.13 20.44
C LEU A 232 2.62 12.03 20.08
N HIS A 233 2.26 10.78 20.33
CA HIS A 233 3.10 9.62 19.98
C HIS A 233 3.30 9.53 18.48
N TRP A 234 2.24 9.46 17.70
CA TRP A 234 2.33 9.34 16.25
C TRP A 234 2.97 10.55 15.56
N THR A 235 2.84 11.75 16.10
CA THR A 235 3.53 12.94 15.53
C THR A 235 5.04 12.80 15.57
N ARG A 236 5.58 11.98 16.49
CA ARG A 236 7.01 11.68 16.58
C ARG A 236 7.42 10.55 15.64
N ASP A 237 6.57 9.55 15.49
CA ASP A 237 6.94 8.29 14.85
C ASP A 237 6.47 8.19 13.39
N SER A 238 5.31 8.77 13.05
CA SER A 238 4.74 8.74 11.69
C SER A 238 3.81 9.94 11.47
N VAL A 239 4.33 10.95 10.80
CA VAL A 239 3.59 12.21 10.53
C VAL A 239 2.31 11.96 9.74
N SER A 240 2.36 11.07 8.71
CA SER A 240 1.21 10.73 7.88
C SER A 240 0.09 10.09 8.71
N LEU A 241 0.43 9.13 9.57
CA LEU A 241 -0.52 8.47 10.46
C LEU A 241 -1.09 9.42 11.50
N ALA A 242 -0.25 10.34 12.05
CA ALA A 242 -0.69 11.37 12.98
C ALA A 242 -1.65 12.37 12.32
N TYR A 243 -1.36 12.78 11.07
CA TYR A 243 -2.13 13.81 10.35
C TYR A 243 -3.46 13.26 9.82
N LEU A 244 -3.44 12.11 9.18
CA LEU A 244 -4.57 11.51 8.46
C LEU A 244 -5.38 10.50 9.30
N GLY A 245 -4.76 9.90 10.32
CA GLY A 245 -5.37 8.84 11.12
C GLY A 245 -6.53 9.33 11.99
N THR A 246 -7.68 8.67 11.94
CA THR A 246 -8.84 9.02 12.75
C THR A 246 -8.55 9.00 14.26
N PRO A 247 -7.86 7.97 14.84
CA PRO A 247 -7.62 7.92 16.28
C PRO A 247 -6.83 9.11 16.85
N SER A 248 -5.88 9.67 16.09
CA SER A 248 -5.05 10.81 16.50
C SER A 248 -5.78 12.17 16.42
N ARG A 249 -6.95 12.22 15.77
CA ARG A 249 -7.72 13.44 15.51
C ARG A 249 -9.02 13.53 16.30
N VAL A 250 -9.53 12.42 16.88
CA VAL A 250 -10.79 12.38 17.64
C VAL A 250 -10.84 13.35 18.80
N TRP A 251 -9.70 13.66 19.45
CA TRP A 251 -9.65 14.59 20.58
C TRP A 251 -10.15 16.00 20.24
N GLN A 252 -10.00 16.47 19.01
CA GLN A 252 -10.48 17.77 18.56
C GLN A 252 -12.02 17.81 18.51
N PHE A 253 -12.64 16.75 18.00
CA PHE A 253 -14.09 16.58 18.10
C PHE A 253 -14.54 16.46 19.55
N ALA A 254 -13.78 15.75 20.37
CA ALA A 254 -14.09 15.56 21.79
C ALA A 254 -14.02 16.88 22.58
N VAL A 255 -13.08 17.79 22.26
CA VAL A 255 -13.07 19.17 22.81
C VAL A 255 -14.37 19.88 22.47
N GLY A 256 -14.82 19.85 21.21
CA GLY A 256 -16.11 20.40 20.79
C GLY A 256 -17.29 19.75 21.51
N ALA A 257 -17.26 18.41 21.68
CA ALA A 257 -18.28 17.67 22.41
C ALA A 257 -18.35 18.07 23.88
N LEU A 258 -17.21 18.22 24.56
CA LEU A 258 -17.14 18.69 25.94
C LEU A 258 -17.76 20.06 26.08
N LEU A 259 -17.51 21.00 25.16
CA LEU A 259 -18.15 22.32 25.15
C LEU A 259 -19.67 22.23 25.10
N ALA A 260 -20.22 21.29 24.31
CA ALA A 260 -21.66 21.09 24.21
C ALA A 260 -22.28 20.51 25.48
N LEU A 261 -21.49 19.82 26.30
CA LEU A 261 -21.91 19.17 27.56
C LEU A 261 -21.83 20.14 28.77
N LEU A 262 -21.01 21.18 28.70
CA LEU A 262 -20.81 22.14 29.81
C LEU A 262 -22.13 22.84 30.14
N PRO A 263 -22.46 22.96 31.45
CA PRO A 263 -23.64 23.73 31.89
C PRO A 263 -23.39 25.22 31.67
N TRP A 264 -24.02 25.79 30.68
CA TRP A 264 -23.78 27.17 30.26
C TRP A 264 -24.09 28.23 31.33
N HIS A 265 -24.89 27.88 32.34
CA HIS A 265 -25.06 28.76 33.49
C HIS A 265 -23.77 29.00 34.32
N LEU A 266 -22.83 28.03 34.25
CA LEU A 266 -21.50 28.15 34.87
C LEU A 266 -20.53 28.99 34.05
N LEU A 267 -20.75 29.08 32.72
CA LEU A 267 -19.88 29.74 31.74
C LEU A 267 -20.28 31.22 31.49
N ARG A 268 -21.29 31.72 32.19
CA ARG A 268 -21.75 33.12 32.05
C ARG A 268 -20.83 34.12 32.77
N GLY A 269 -19.56 34.16 32.33
CA GLY A 269 -18.58 35.15 32.80
C GLY A 269 -18.93 36.58 32.44
N PRO A 270 -18.25 37.56 33.07
CA PRO A 270 -18.43 38.96 32.76
C PRO A 270 -18.15 39.25 31.27
N ARG A 271 -18.89 40.22 30.73
CA ARG A 271 -18.80 40.59 29.29
C ARG A 271 -17.39 40.89 28.82
N PRO A 272 -16.52 41.64 29.56
CA PRO A 272 -15.15 41.93 29.11
C PRO A 272 -14.32 40.66 28.97
N LEU A 273 -14.42 39.71 29.90
CA LEU A 273 -13.69 38.43 29.80
C LEU A 273 -14.09 37.62 28.56
N ARG A 274 -15.39 37.57 28.26
CA ARG A 274 -15.88 36.89 27.04
C ARG A 274 -15.37 37.56 25.75
N LEU A 275 -15.33 38.93 25.74
CA LEU A 275 -14.75 39.65 24.61
C LEU A 275 -13.26 39.34 24.42
N VAL A 276 -12.47 39.38 25.50
CA VAL A 276 -11.05 39.06 25.48
C VAL A 276 -10.84 37.61 24.99
N CYS A 277 -11.54 36.65 25.58
CA CYS A 277 -11.44 35.24 25.16
C CYS A 277 -11.80 35.04 23.67
N GLY A 278 -12.86 35.71 23.19
CA GLY A 278 -13.27 35.60 21.79
C GLY A 278 -12.24 36.13 20.80
N TRP A 279 -11.70 37.34 21.09
CA TRP A 279 -10.66 37.93 20.25
C TRP A 279 -9.32 37.21 20.36
N ALA A 280 -8.93 36.75 21.55
CA ALA A 280 -7.73 35.93 21.73
C ALA A 280 -7.85 34.60 20.96
N GLY A 281 -9.02 33.95 20.98
CA GLY A 281 -9.26 32.76 20.22
C GLY A 281 -9.19 32.95 18.69
N ALA A 282 -9.77 34.06 18.22
CA ALA A 282 -9.70 34.41 16.80
C ALA A 282 -8.28 34.79 16.39
N ALA A 283 -7.56 35.55 17.21
CA ALA A 283 -6.15 35.88 16.98
C ALA A 283 -5.26 34.62 16.94
N ALA A 284 -5.51 33.68 17.84
CA ALA A 284 -4.79 32.39 17.86
C ALA A 284 -4.98 31.59 16.55
N ILE A 285 -6.21 31.55 16.01
CA ILE A 285 -6.48 30.88 14.71
C ILE A 285 -5.73 31.61 13.58
N VAL A 286 -5.81 32.96 13.53
CA VAL A 286 -5.13 33.77 12.51
C VAL A 286 -3.61 33.61 12.62
N TRP A 287 -3.09 33.62 13.84
CA TRP A 287 -1.67 33.39 14.09
C TRP A 287 -1.20 32.06 13.54
N CYS A 288 -1.95 30.96 13.78
CA CYS A 288 -1.62 29.65 13.21
C CYS A 288 -1.61 29.67 11.66
N VAL A 289 -2.60 30.34 11.04
CA VAL A 289 -2.68 30.44 9.57
C VAL A 289 -1.45 31.13 8.98
N VAL A 290 -0.92 32.14 9.67
CA VAL A 290 0.21 32.96 9.18
C VAL A 290 1.57 32.35 9.55
N SER A 291 1.68 31.72 10.74
CA SER A 291 2.98 31.33 11.30
C SER A 291 3.32 29.85 11.15
N TYR A 292 2.32 28.99 10.91
CA TYR A 292 2.56 27.57 10.68
C TYR A 292 2.90 27.31 9.23
N ASP A 293 3.74 26.31 9.03
CA ASP A 293 4.19 25.87 7.71
C ASP A 293 4.46 24.34 7.71
N ALA A 294 5.02 23.84 6.61
CA ALA A 294 5.40 22.44 6.46
C ALA A 294 6.49 21.97 7.46
N SER A 295 7.19 22.90 8.13
CA SER A 295 8.20 22.56 9.13
C SER A 295 7.63 22.39 10.53
N THR A 296 6.37 22.77 10.74
CA THR A 296 5.69 22.70 12.04
C THR A 296 5.35 21.24 12.35
N PRO A 297 5.81 20.66 13.48
CA PRO A 297 5.46 19.30 13.90
C PRO A 297 3.96 19.19 14.18
N TYR A 298 3.18 18.71 13.21
CA TYR A 298 1.73 18.74 13.23
C TYR A 298 1.14 17.32 13.07
N PRO A 299 0.04 16.95 13.79
CA PRO A 299 -0.77 17.78 14.71
C PRO A 299 -0.14 18.04 16.09
N GLY A 300 0.38 17.05 16.80
CA GLY A 300 1.08 17.17 18.07
C GLY A 300 0.53 18.28 19.01
N TYR A 301 1.46 18.98 19.69
CA TYR A 301 1.10 20.13 20.53
C TYR A 301 0.61 21.35 19.72
N ALA A 302 1.06 21.48 18.47
CA ALA A 302 0.71 22.64 17.64
C ALA A 302 -0.80 22.72 17.39
N ALA A 303 -1.49 21.57 17.25
CA ALA A 303 -2.94 21.53 17.06
C ALA A 303 -3.76 21.98 18.27
N LEU A 304 -3.16 22.12 19.47
CA LEU A 304 -3.84 22.69 20.63
C LEU A 304 -4.26 24.13 20.38
N VAL A 305 -3.42 24.93 19.72
CA VAL A 305 -3.68 26.36 19.53
C VAL A 305 -4.95 26.61 18.70
N PRO A 306 -5.12 26.07 17.47
CA PRO A 306 -6.33 26.28 16.69
C PRO A 306 -7.56 25.61 17.33
N THR A 307 -7.39 24.47 18.00
CA THR A 307 -8.46 23.75 18.69
C THR A 307 -9.01 24.57 19.87
N LEU A 308 -8.14 25.03 20.79
CA LEU A 308 -8.53 25.83 21.95
C LEU A 308 -8.97 27.22 21.53
N GLY A 309 -8.36 27.82 20.52
CA GLY A 309 -8.78 29.07 19.91
C GLY A 309 -10.23 29.00 19.41
N THR A 310 -10.57 27.91 18.70
CA THR A 310 -11.95 27.64 18.24
C THR A 310 -12.91 27.48 19.42
N ALA A 311 -12.50 26.74 20.45
CA ALA A 311 -13.26 26.55 21.66
C ALA A 311 -13.55 27.90 22.35
N ALA A 312 -12.56 28.78 22.46
CA ALA A 312 -12.69 30.11 23.04
C ALA A 312 -13.69 31.01 22.26
N VAL A 313 -13.63 30.98 20.92
CA VAL A 313 -14.58 31.70 20.06
C VAL A 313 -16.02 31.19 20.26
N ILE A 314 -16.24 29.88 20.33
CA ILE A 314 -17.56 29.27 20.55
C ILE A 314 -18.11 29.68 21.94
N LEU A 315 -17.28 29.64 22.98
CA LEU A 315 -17.64 30.01 24.36
C LEU A 315 -17.98 31.50 24.52
N ALA A 316 -17.16 32.36 23.90
CA ALA A 316 -17.33 33.82 23.98
C ALA A 316 -18.67 34.28 23.38
N ALA A 317 -19.20 33.54 22.40
CA ALA A 317 -20.47 33.90 21.77
C ALA A 317 -21.71 33.34 22.49
N ILE A 318 -21.57 32.67 23.66
CA ILE A 318 -22.69 32.24 24.50
C ILE A 318 -23.25 33.48 25.23
N PRO A 319 -24.60 33.75 25.18
CA PRO A 319 -25.22 34.92 25.84
C PRO A 319 -25.00 34.92 27.36
N GLY A 320 -24.71 36.10 27.93
CA GLY A 320 -24.58 36.33 29.36
C GLY A 320 -25.90 36.34 30.13
N ARG A 321 -25.84 36.53 31.48
CA ARG A 321 -27.04 36.70 32.31
C ARG A 321 -27.77 38.00 31.91
N GLY A 322 -29.06 37.92 31.60
CA GLY A 322 -29.92 39.06 31.24
C GLY A 322 -29.84 39.52 29.78
N GLU A 323 -28.99 38.91 28.95
CA GLU A 323 -28.93 39.17 27.49
C GLU A 323 -30.02 38.38 26.77
N ARG A 324 -30.81 39.03 25.88
CA ARG A 324 -31.81 38.34 25.03
C ARG A 324 -31.09 37.51 24.00
N GLU A 325 -31.51 36.24 23.81
CA GLU A 325 -30.85 35.21 22.97
C GLU A 325 -30.61 35.61 21.52
N VAL A 326 -31.26 36.62 20.98
CA VAL A 326 -31.24 37.00 19.56
C VAL A 326 -30.35 38.24 19.26
N GLN A 327 -29.95 39.01 20.27
CA GLN A 327 -29.21 40.27 20.06
C GLN A 327 -27.83 40.31 20.75
N GLY A 328 -27.42 39.23 21.39
CA GLY A 328 -26.26 39.21 22.29
C GLY A 328 -24.92 38.89 21.66
N ALA A 329 -24.78 38.73 20.35
CA ALA A 329 -23.48 38.53 19.73
C ALA A 329 -22.65 39.83 19.82
N HIS A 330 -21.63 39.82 20.67
CA HIS A 330 -20.67 40.92 20.85
C HIS A 330 -19.30 40.49 20.33
N GLY A 331 -18.45 41.47 20.01
CA GLY A 331 -17.09 41.21 19.59
C GLY A 331 -17.02 40.30 18.33
N VAL A 332 -16.17 39.29 18.38
CA VAL A 332 -15.96 38.32 17.25
C VAL A 332 -17.25 37.62 16.84
N GLY A 333 -18.11 37.24 17.80
CA GLY A 333 -19.39 36.59 17.51
C GLY A 333 -20.32 37.45 16.64
N ARG A 334 -20.31 38.78 16.84
CA ARG A 334 -21.08 39.75 16.00
C ARG A 334 -20.53 39.81 14.58
N LEU A 335 -19.19 39.82 14.42
CA LEU A 335 -18.53 39.85 13.15
C LEU A 335 -18.87 38.55 12.35
N LEU A 336 -18.74 37.40 12.99
CA LEU A 336 -19.04 36.09 12.40
C LEU A 336 -20.54 35.94 12.07
N SER A 337 -21.43 36.62 12.79
CA SER A 337 -22.88 36.60 12.51
C SER A 337 -23.31 37.51 11.36
N GLY A 338 -22.37 38.22 10.74
CA GLY A 338 -22.62 39.07 9.58
C GLY A 338 -23.18 38.34 8.36
N ARG A 339 -23.78 39.06 7.43
CA ARG A 339 -24.40 38.45 6.21
C ARG A 339 -23.38 37.71 5.34
N ALA A 340 -22.21 38.32 5.10
CA ALA A 340 -21.16 37.75 4.25
C ALA A 340 -20.53 36.49 4.88
N PRO A 341 -20.03 36.48 6.13
CA PRO A 341 -19.51 35.24 6.75
C PRO A 341 -20.54 34.10 6.75
N ARG A 342 -21.81 34.39 7.02
CA ARG A 342 -22.87 33.38 6.99
C ARG A 342 -23.15 32.85 5.58
N ALA A 343 -23.06 33.68 4.53
CA ALA A 343 -23.25 33.25 3.18
C ALA A 343 -22.16 32.26 2.77
N VAL A 344 -20.88 32.57 3.06
CA VAL A 344 -19.74 31.68 2.82
C VAL A 344 -19.84 30.41 3.70
N GLY A 345 -20.20 30.56 4.99
CA GLY A 345 -20.33 29.42 5.91
C GLY A 345 -21.44 28.43 5.51
N ARG A 346 -22.53 28.89 4.89
CA ARG A 346 -23.56 28.01 4.30
C ARG A 346 -23.05 27.23 3.10
N LEU A 347 -22.16 27.83 2.30
CA LEU A 347 -21.59 27.22 1.11
C LEU A 347 -20.33 26.38 1.46
N SER A 348 -19.79 26.52 2.66
CA SER A 348 -18.47 25.99 3.06
C SER A 348 -18.25 24.51 2.73
N TYR A 349 -19.28 23.68 2.88
CA TYR A 349 -19.19 22.25 2.55
C TYR A 349 -18.96 22.01 1.05
N ASN A 350 -19.77 22.64 0.20
CA ASN A 350 -19.63 22.48 -1.26
C ASN A 350 -18.37 23.18 -1.79
N LEU A 351 -17.95 24.32 -1.18
CA LEU A 351 -16.67 24.95 -1.49
C LEU A 351 -15.50 24.02 -1.17
N TYR A 352 -15.54 23.36 0.00
CA TYR A 352 -14.53 22.39 0.41
C TYR A 352 -14.47 21.18 -0.53
N LEU A 353 -15.62 20.71 -1.03
CA LEU A 353 -15.67 19.58 -1.95
C LEU A 353 -15.10 19.90 -3.34
N TRP A 354 -15.34 21.11 -3.88
CA TRP A 354 -15.03 21.44 -5.28
C TRP A 354 -13.65 22.09 -5.48
N HIS A 355 -13.12 22.84 -4.50
CA HIS A 355 -11.91 23.64 -4.70
C HIS A 355 -10.69 22.79 -5.10
N TRP A 356 -10.47 21.69 -4.40
CA TRP A 356 -9.28 20.86 -4.59
C TRP A 356 -9.30 20.09 -5.91
N PRO A 357 -10.36 19.36 -6.30
CA PRO A 357 -10.42 18.73 -7.61
C PRO A 357 -10.23 19.71 -8.77
N VAL A 358 -10.80 20.92 -8.67
CA VAL A 358 -10.63 21.95 -9.70
C VAL A 358 -9.16 22.37 -9.84
N LEU A 359 -8.45 22.54 -8.72
CA LEU A 359 -7.03 22.88 -8.72
C LEU A 359 -6.18 21.75 -9.32
N VAL A 360 -6.33 20.53 -8.80
CA VAL A 360 -5.48 19.39 -9.20
C VAL A 360 -5.70 19.01 -10.66
N LEU A 361 -6.95 18.94 -11.11
CA LEU A 361 -7.25 18.62 -12.52
C LEU A 361 -6.81 19.73 -13.49
N ALA A 362 -6.82 20.98 -13.04
CA ALA A 362 -6.28 22.08 -13.85
C ALA A 362 -4.74 21.99 -13.95
N GLU A 363 -4.04 21.69 -12.84
CA GLU A 363 -2.58 21.50 -12.86
C GLU A 363 -2.16 20.29 -13.69
N ALA A 364 -2.92 19.20 -13.63
CA ALA A 364 -2.68 18.01 -14.47
C ALA A 364 -2.73 18.33 -15.98
N ARG A 365 -3.50 19.36 -16.41
CA ARG A 365 -3.63 19.73 -17.82
C ARG A 365 -2.77 20.91 -18.24
N LEU A 366 -2.51 21.86 -17.35
CA LEU A 366 -1.85 23.14 -17.63
C LEU A 366 -0.42 23.21 -17.09
N GLY A 367 0.04 22.17 -16.35
CA GLY A 367 1.31 22.17 -15.65
C GLY A 367 1.23 22.96 -14.33
N ALA A 368 2.38 23.15 -13.67
CA ALA A 368 2.47 23.84 -12.39
C ALA A 368 1.99 25.29 -12.47
N LEU A 369 1.03 25.66 -11.62
CA LEU A 369 0.39 26.98 -11.60
C LEU A 369 0.89 27.82 -10.44
N GLY A 370 1.13 29.11 -10.69
CA GLY A 370 1.43 30.09 -9.65
C GLY A 370 0.20 30.42 -8.79
N TRP A 371 0.44 30.96 -7.56
CA TRP A 371 -0.63 31.29 -6.61
C TRP A 371 -1.74 32.22 -7.16
N PRO A 372 -1.52 33.18 -8.10
CA PRO A 372 -2.61 33.98 -8.63
C PRO A 372 -3.58 33.14 -9.47
N ALA A 373 -3.06 32.23 -10.31
CA ALA A 373 -3.90 31.32 -11.11
C ALA A 373 -4.63 30.31 -10.22
N LYS A 374 -3.98 29.75 -9.22
CA LYS A 374 -4.61 28.87 -8.21
C LYS A 374 -5.73 29.59 -7.46
N THR A 375 -5.52 30.85 -7.10
CA THR A 375 -6.55 31.68 -6.45
C THR A 375 -7.76 31.88 -7.37
N ALA A 376 -7.53 32.21 -8.66
CA ALA A 376 -8.61 32.38 -9.62
C ALA A 376 -9.42 31.09 -9.81
N LEU A 377 -8.76 29.94 -9.90
CA LEU A 377 -9.41 28.62 -10.01
C LEU A 377 -10.19 28.27 -8.74
N THR A 378 -9.64 28.56 -7.56
CA THR A 378 -10.33 28.39 -6.28
C THR A 378 -11.61 29.23 -6.17
N LEU A 379 -11.57 30.47 -6.67
CA LEU A 379 -12.76 31.32 -6.76
C LEU A 379 -13.76 30.77 -7.81
N ALA A 380 -13.28 30.29 -8.95
CA ALA A 380 -14.11 29.67 -9.98
C ALA A 380 -14.82 28.40 -9.49
N ALA A 381 -14.20 27.65 -8.57
CA ALA A 381 -14.81 26.47 -7.93
C ALA A 381 -16.07 26.82 -7.11
N ALA A 382 -16.30 28.09 -6.80
CA ALA A 382 -17.57 28.56 -6.19
C ALA A 382 -18.76 28.35 -7.14
N LEU A 383 -18.59 28.34 -8.45
CA LEU A 383 -19.66 28.12 -9.45
C LEU A 383 -20.27 26.71 -9.32
N PRO A 384 -19.48 25.61 -9.49
CA PRO A 384 -20.01 24.26 -9.29
C PRO A 384 -20.44 24.00 -7.85
N ALA A 385 -19.81 24.64 -6.84
CA ALA A 385 -20.26 24.55 -5.46
C ALA A 385 -21.66 25.15 -5.25
N LEU A 386 -21.94 26.33 -5.82
CA LEU A 386 -23.26 26.96 -5.80
C LEU A 386 -24.30 26.12 -6.57
N ALA A 387 -23.94 25.59 -7.73
CA ALA A 387 -24.78 24.72 -8.54
C ALA A 387 -25.19 23.45 -7.75
N THR A 388 -24.21 22.77 -7.15
CA THR A 388 -24.46 21.57 -6.33
C THR A 388 -25.35 21.91 -5.13
N MET A 389 -25.09 23.01 -4.42
CA MET A 389 -25.90 23.44 -3.29
C MET A 389 -27.35 23.72 -3.72
N ARG A 390 -27.56 24.42 -4.87
CA ARG A 390 -28.88 24.86 -5.30
C ARG A 390 -29.70 23.73 -5.89
N TRP A 391 -29.09 22.88 -6.71
CA TRP A 391 -29.81 21.89 -7.52
C TRP A 391 -29.80 20.49 -6.94
N VAL A 392 -28.88 20.18 -6.05
CA VAL A 392 -28.74 18.83 -5.45
C VAL A 392 -29.00 18.86 -3.95
N GLU A 393 -28.22 19.62 -3.17
CA GLU A 393 -28.33 19.62 -1.70
C GLU A 393 -29.68 20.17 -1.22
N GLN A 394 -30.04 21.38 -1.66
CA GLN A 394 -31.25 22.04 -1.15
C GLN A 394 -32.54 21.30 -1.49
N PRO A 395 -32.78 20.82 -2.72
CA PRO A 395 -34.00 20.07 -3.06
C PRO A 395 -34.15 18.79 -2.22
N LEU A 396 -33.09 17.99 -2.10
CA LEU A 396 -33.11 16.76 -1.31
C LEU A 396 -33.29 17.02 0.20
N ARG A 397 -32.65 18.07 0.71
CA ARG A 397 -32.79 18.49 2.10
C ARG A 397 -34.20 18.98 2.44
N ARG A 398 -34.89 19.66 1.53
CA ARG A 398 -36.23 20.23 1.73
C ARG A 398 -37.36 19.32 1.32
N SER A 399 -37.07 18.21 0.63
CA SER A 399 -38.09 17.26 0.17
C SER A 399 -38.83 16.63 1.35
N ARG A 400 -40.14 16.87 1.42
CA ARG A 400 -41.03 16.23 2.41
C ARG A 400 -41.05 14.72 2.22
N THR A 401 -41.16 14.28 0.95
CA THR A 401 -41.19 12.85 0.60
C THR A 401 -39.99 12.04 1.13
N VAL A 402 -38.79 12.64 1.10
CA VAL A 402 -37.56 12.03 1.60
C VAL A 402 -37.41 12.18 3.13
N SER A 403 -37.98 13.26 3.69
CA SER A 403 -37.78 13.57 5.14
C SER A 403 -38.77 12.86 6.07
N GLU A 404 -39.90 12.40 5.57
CA GLU A 404 -40.95 11.77 6.38
C GLU A 404 -40.57 10.38 6.91
N LEU A 405 -39.75 9.62 6.18
CA LEU A 405 -39.35 8.27 6.56
C LEU A 405 -37.83 8.13 6.57
N PRO A 406 -37.19 7.71 7.68
CA PRO A 406 -35.73 7.53 7.77
C PRO A 406 -35.19 6.60 6.67
N ARG A 407 -35.89 5.54 6.33
CA ARG A 407 -35.50 4.58 5.26
C ARG A 407 -35.31 5.24 3.88
N ARG A 408 -36.11 6.26 3.55
CA ARG A 408 -35.97 6.97 2.27
C ARG A 408 -34.72 7.87 2.25
N GLY A 409 -34.41 8.51 3.36
CA GLY A 409 -33.18 9.29 3.48
C GLY A 409 -31.93 8.42 3.46
N LEU A 410 -31.97 7.22 4.04
CA LEU A 410 -30.90 6.22 3.94
C LEU A 410 -30.76 5.68 2.51
N ALA A 411 -31.88 5.42 1.81
CA ALA A 411 -31.87 5.00 0.41
C ALA A 411 -31.17 6.04 -0.50
N VAL A 412 -31.46 7.34 -0.30
CA VAL A 412 -30.72 8.43 -0.99
C VAL A 412 -29.25 8.38 -0.67
N GLY A 413 -28.86 8.11 0.58
CA GLY A 413 -27.46 7.96 0.96
C GLY A 413 -26.78 6.77 0.28
N ILE A 414 -27.43 5.61 0.25
CA ILE A 414 -26.91 4.41 -0.43
C ILE A 414 -26.73 4.67 -1.92
N SER A 415 -27.74 5.25 -2.58
CA SER A 415 -27.65 5.60 -4.01
C SER A 415 -26.49 6.58 -4.28
N ALA A 416 -26.25 7.52 -3.38
CA ALA A 416 -25.16 8.48 -3.48
C ALA A 416 -23.76 7.82 -3.28
N ILE A 417 -23.66 6.69 -2.60
CA ILE A 417 -22.44 5.89 -2.52
C ILE A 417 -22.28 5.01 -3.76
N VAL A 418 -23.35 4.32 -4.17
CA VAL A 418 -23.30 3.35 -5.27
C VAL A 418 -22.96 4.02 -6.61
N LEU A 419 -23.49 5.21 -6.89
CA LEU A 419 -23.26 5.89 -8.18
C LEU A 419 -21.77 6.15 -8.48
N PRO A 420 -20.98 6.82 -7.63
CA PRO A 420 -19.57 7.02 -7.90
C PRO A 420 -18.76 5.71 -7.88
N VAL A 421 -19.15 4.71 -7.08
CA VAL A 421 -18.55 3.37 -7.08
C VAL A 421 -18.70 2.70 -8.45
N VAL A 422 -19.92 2.68 -9.00
CA VAL A 422 -20.16 2.09 -10.33
C VAL A 422 -19.38 2.83 -11.41
N LEU A 423 -19.36 4.17 -11.36
CA LEU A 423 -18.58 4.97 -12.33
C LEU A 423 -17.08 4.70 -12.23
N ALA A 424 -16.54 4.58 -11.02
CA ALA A 424 -15.12 4.26 -10.80
C ALA A 424 -14.77 2.88 -11.38
N LEU A 425 -15.58 1.85 -11.10
CA LEU A 425 -15.38 0.50 -11.63
C LEU A 425 -15.45 0.47 -13.17
N VAL A 426 -16.37 1.24 -13.79
CA VAL A 426 -16.44 1.36 -15.26
C VAL A 426 -15.17 2.01 -15.81
N VAL A 427 -14.66 3.08 -15.18
CA VAL A 427 -13.40 3.72 -15.58
C VAL A 427 -12.24 2.74 -15.43
N GLY A 428 -12.16 2.00 -14.32
CA GLY A 428 -11.11 1.02 -14.07
C GLY A 428 -11.09 -0.11 -15.12
N THR A 429 -12.25 -0.70 -15.44
CA THR A 429 -12.32 -1.76 -16.46
C THR A 429 -11.91 -1.28 -17.84
N THR A 430 -12.30 -0.07 -18.24
CA THR A 430 -11.86 0.52 -19.51
C THR A 430 -10.36 0.82 -19.53
N THR A 431 -9.79 1.21 -18.40
CA THR A 431 -8.35 1.47 -18.26
C THR A 431 -7.54 0.19 -18.39
N LEU A 432 -7.97 -0.90 -17.77
CA LEU A 432 -7.31 -2.22 -17.91
C LEU A 432 -7.30 -2.70 -19.37
N GLN A 433 -8.38 -2.48 -20.10
CA GLN A 433 -8.43 -2.80 -21.54
C GLN A 433 -7.46 -1.97 -22.38
N LEU A 434 -7.26 -0.69 -22.03
CA LEU A 434 -6.35 0.22 -22.75
C LEU A 434 -4.87 -0.08 -22.44
N MET A 435 -4.54 -0.56 -21.25
CA MET A 435 -3.15 -0.86 -20.87
C MET A 435 -2.63 -2.20 -21.45
N GLY A 436 -3.49 -3.01 -22.06
CA GLY A 436 -3.13 -4.29 -22.62
C GLY A 436 -2.73 -5.37 -21.59
N PRO A 437 -2.50 -6.61 -22.00
CA PRO A 437 -2.01 -7.66 -21.11
C PRO A 437 -0.57 -7.36 -20.68
N ALA A 438 -0.24 -7.74 -19.45
CA ALA A 438 1.11 -7.65 -18.91
C ALA A 438 2.10 -8.39 -19.84
N THR A 439 3.21 -7.72 -20.20
CA THR A 439 4.27 -8.36 -20.99
C THR A 439 4.98 -9.38 -20.10
N PRO A 440 5.02 -10.68 -20.47
CA PRO A 440 5.80 -11.64 -19.72
C PRO A 440 7.29 -11.28 -19.81
N VAL A 441 7.97 -11.27 -18.66
CA VAL A 441 9.44 -11.19 -18.56
C VAL A 441 9.98 -12.55 -18.13
N ASP A 442 11.16 -12.94 -18.62
CA ASP A 442 11.80 -14.18 -18.19
C ASP A 442 12.39 -14.06 -16.76
N ALA A 443 12.90 -15.15 -16.21
CA ALA A 443 13.53 -15.17 -14.88
C ALA A 443 14.75 -14.23 -14.74
N LYS A 444 15.22 -13.64 -15.85
CA LYS A 444 16.28 -12.63 -15.89
C LYS A 444 15.72 -11.21 -16.05
N GLY A 445 14.38 -11.04 -15.99
CA GLY A 445 13.73 -9.77 -16.21
C GLY A 445 13.73 -9.30 -17.68
N LEU A 446 13.99 -10.19 -18.63
CA LEU A 446 14.08 -9.87 -20.06
C LEU A 446 12.85 -10.39 -20.84
N PRO A 447 12.43 -9.75 -21.94
CA PRO A 447 11.35 -10.24 -22.78
C PRO A 447 11.70 -11.61 -23.36
N PRO A 448 10.72 -12.53 -23.55
CA PRO A 448 10.94 -13.80 -24.20
C PRO A 448 11.57 -13.59 -25.60
N GLY A 449 12.75 -14.18 -25.84
CA GLY A 449 13.48 -14.04 -27.10
C GLY A 449 14.48 -12.87 -27.15
N ALA A 450 14.55 -12.02 -26.12
CA ALA A 450 15.69 -11.13 -25.96
C ALA A 450 16.88 -11.97 -25.49
N ALA A 451 17.69 -12.41 -26.43
CA ALA A 451 18.96 -13.05 -26.08
C ALA A 451 19.74 -12.12 -25.16
N ALA A 452 20.21 -12.64 -24.02
CA ALA A 452 21.18 -11.96 -23.16
C ALA A 452 22.50 -11.78 -23.94
N GLY A 453 22.46 -10.90 -24.92
CA GLY A 453 23.63 -10.52 -25.69
C GLY A 453 24.08 -9.12 -25.27
N PRO A 454 25.36 -8.80 -25.35
CA PRO A 454 25.94 -7.50 -25.02
C PRO A 454 25.37 -6.35 -25.86
N SER A 455 24.37 -6.57 -26.70
CA SER A 455 23.88 -5.64 -27.73
C SER A 455 22.67 -4.80 -27.34
N LEU A 456 21.90 -5.13 -26.26
CA LEU A 456 20.63 -4.45 -25.99
C LEU A 456 20.78 -2.99 -25.56
N LEU A 457 21.88 -2.58 -24.94
CA LEU A 457 22.16 -1.18 -24.63
C LEU A 457 23.51 -0.70 -25.22
N ALA A 458 24.14 -1.52 -26.07
CA ALA A 458 25.41 -1.18 -26.70
C ALA A 458 25.26 -0.27 -27.93
N ARG A 459 24.04 -0.09 -28.45
CA ARG A 459 23.79 0.78 -29.62
C ARG A 459 23.69 2.22 -29.18
N THR A 460 24.62 3.03 -29.60
CA THR A 460 24.70 4.48 -29.38
C THR A 460 24.11 5.29 -30.55
N ASP A 461 23.53 4.62 -31.56
CA ASP A 461 23.24 5.19 -32.89
C ASP A 461 21.81 5.79 -33.04
N GLY A 462 21.02 5.85 -31.99
CA GLY A 462 19.70 6.50 -32.06
C GLY A 462 18.69 5.82 -33.01
N SER A 463 18.92 4.55 -33.37
CA SER A 463 18.02 3.79 -34.25
C SER A 463 16.60 3.71 -33.69
N PRO A 464 15.55 3.75 -34.55
CA PRO A 464 14.16 3.68 -34.06
C PRO A 464 13.89 2.41 -33.27
N LEU A 465 13.00 2.53 -32.28
CA LEU A 465 12.54 1.45 -31.43
C LEU A 465 12.10 0.23 -32.27
N ALA A 466 12.55 -0.96 -31.87
CA ALA A 466 12.00 -2.19 -32.43
C ALA A 466 10.49 -2.25 -32.09
N ASP A 467 9.63 -2.61 -33.04
CA ASP A 467 8.20 -2.78 -32.82
C ASP A 467 7.92 -3.81 -31.74
N GLY A 468 7.05 -3.47 -30.78
CA GLY A 468 6.60 -4.40 -29.76
C GLY A 468 6.36 -3.74 -28.38
N PRO A 469 5.80 -4.48 -27.40
CA PRO A 469 5.46 -3.95 -26.09
C PRO A 469 6.70 -3.53 -25.29
N LEU A 470 6.52 -2.53 -24.41
CA LEU A 470 7.54 -2.08 -23.46
C LEU A 470 7.78 -3.10 -22.35
N VAL A 471 9.01 -3.15 -21.84
CA VAL A 471 9.41 -4.06 -20.76
C VAL A 471 10.19 -3.30 -19.70
N PRO A 472 9.73 -3.33 -18.44
CA PRO A 472 8.38 -3.72 -18.04
C PRO A 472 7.33 -2.74 -18.60
N GLY A 473 6.07 -3.15 -18.69
CA GLY A 473 4.99 -2.22 -19.00
C GLY A 473 4.84 -1.14 -17.91
N PRO A 474 4.22 0.02 -18.19
CA PRO A 474 4.18 1.13 -17.23
C PRO A 474 3.62 0.78 -15.85
N ALA A 475 2.58 -0.03 -15.77
CA ALA A 475 1.99 -0.47 -14.50
C ALA A 475 2.89 -1.44 -13.72
N GLN A 476 3.67 -2.26 -14.44
CA GLN A 476 4.63 -3.19 -13.87
C GLN A 476 5.89 -2.46 -13.41
N ALA A 477 6.34 -1.46 -14.16
CA ALA A 477 7.52 -0.67 -13.85
C ALA A 477 7.46 -0.07 -12.44
N ARG A 478 6.31 0.45 -12.02
CA ARG A 478 6.12 0.98 -10.65
C ARG A 478 6.32 -0.04 -9.53
N LYS A 479 6.25 -1.33 -9.84
CA LYS A 479 6.41 -2.44 -8.90
C LYS A 479 7.70 -3.22 -9.13
N ASP A 480 8.53 -2.77 -10.07
CA ASP A 480 9.76 -3.46 -10.48
C ASP A 480 10.93 -3.06 -9.56
N PHE A 481 10.90 -3.61 -8.34
CA PHE A 481 11.93 -3.41 -7.31
C PHE A 481 12.94 -4.54 -7.33
N PRO A 482 14.19 -4.29 -6.85
CA PRO A 482 15.12 -5.37 -6.54
C PRO A 482 14.50 -6.34 -5.51
N PRO A 483 14.72 -7.66 -5.64
CA PRO A 483 14.18 -8.68 -4.73
C PRO A 483 15.07 -8.82 -3.47
N ASP A 484 15.36 -7.72 -2.79
CA ASP A 484 16.22 -7.64 -1.60
C ASP A 484 15.48 -7.88 -0.27
N GLY A 485 14.17 -8.11 -0.35
CA GLY A 485 13.32 -8.34 0.83
C GLY A 485 13.29 -7.13 1.77
N ALA A 486 13.57 -7.38 3.07
CA ALA A 486 13.61 -6.33 4.09
C ALA A 486 15.00 -5.71 4.29
N CYS A 487 15.94 -5.94 3.39
CA CYS A 487 17.34 -5.53 3.54
C CYS A 487 17.54 -4.05 3.26
N GLN A 488 16.77 -3.48 2.35
CA GLN A 488 16.64 -2.03 2.23
C GLN A 488 15.76 -1.49 3.37
N VAL A 489 16.42 -1.08 4.48
CA VAL A 489 15.68 -0.75 5.71
C VAL A 489 14.89 0.56 5.61
N ALA A 490 13.71 0.55 6.23
CA ALA A 490 12.79 1.69 6.29
C ALA A 490 13.37 2.88 7.10
N PRO A 491 12.81 4.10 6.93
CA PRO A 491 13.35 5.30 7.60
C PRO A 491 13.45 5.20 9.12
N ALA A 492 12.52 4.57 9.81
CA ALA A 492 12.53 4.48 11.28
C ALA A 492 13.60 3.51 11.84
N VAL A 493 14.16 2.63 11.01
CA VAL A 493 15.11 1.60 11.44
C VAL A 493 16.53 2.19 11.55
N THR A 494 17.21 1.93 12.63
CA THR A 494 18.56 2.48 12.93
C THR A 494 19.71 1.50 12.71
N ARG A 495 19.40 0.24 12.31
CA ARG A 495 20.38 -0.81 12.06
C ARG A 495 19.90 -1.76 10.97
N SER A 496 20.74 -2.07 9.98
CA SER A 496 20.45 -3.13 9.01
C SER A 496 20.59 -4.52 9.64
N PRO A 497 19.72 -5.47 9.26
CA PRO A 497 19.93 -6.88 9.55
C PRO A 497 21.20 -7.39 8.84
N GLU A 498 21.61 -8.61 9.13
CA GLU A 498 22.67 -9.28 8.36
C GLU A 498 22.09 -9.81 7.05
N CYS A 499 22.19 -9.01 6.01
CA CYS A 499 21.72 -9.34 4.67
C CYS A 499 22.88 -9.81 3.81
N LEU A 500 23.05 -11.12 3.72
CA LEU A 500 24.06 -11.78 2.88
C LEU A 500 23.36 -12.58 1.78
N PHE A 501 23.85 -12.46 0.55
CA PHE A 501 23.30 -13.09 -0.65
C PHE A 501 24.42 -13.71 -1.50
N GLY A 502 24.09 -14.59 -2.43
CA GLY A 502 25.07 -15.28 -3.28
C GLY A 502 25.78 -16.40 -2.51
N ALA A 503 27.09 -16.52 -2.61
CA ALA A 503 27.87 -17.51 -1.89
C ALA A 503 28.13 -17.04 -0.44
N VAL A 504 27.12 -17.14 0.43
CA VAL A 504 27.12 -16.52 1.78
C VAL A 504 28.26 -16.97 2.69
N ASP A 505 28.80 -18.19 2.49
CA ASP A 505 29.93 -18.71 3.26
C ASP A 505 31.30 -18.33 2.67
N SER A 506 31.30 -17.59 1.58
CA SER A 506 32.52 -17.14 0.92
C SER A 506 33.28 -16.15 1.77
N PRO A 507 34.60 -16.27 1.96
CA PRO A 507 35.42 -15.26 2.59
C PRO A 507 35.51 -13.98 1.73
N ASP A 508 35.26 -14.08 0.43
CA ASP A 508 35.24 -12.98 -0.51
C ASP A 508 33.88 -12.25 -0.43
N ARG A 509 33.82 -11.23 0.42
CA ARG A 509 32.59 -10.44 0.66
C ARG A 509 32.64 -9.12 -0.12
N VAL A 510 31.63 -8.89 -0.94
CA VAL A 510 31.35 -7.58 -1.57
C VAL A 510 30.25 -6.87 -0.78
N VAL A 511 30.40 -5.60 -0.51
CA VAL A 511 29.43 -4.79 0.24
C VAL A 511 28.81 -3.77 -0.69
N LEU A 512 27.46 -3.73 -0.75
CA LEU A 512 26.68 -2.65 -1.36
C LEU A 512 26.22 -1.71 -0.25
N LEU A 513 26.63 -0.45 -0.31
CA LEU A 513 26.41 0.53 0.77
C LEU A 513 25.84 1.84 0.23
N GLY A 514 24.72 2.31 0.80
CA GLY A 514 24.16 3.61 0.47
C GLY A 514 22.68 3.77 0.76
N ASP A 515 22.03 4.60 -0.06
CA ASP A 515 20.58 4.81 -0.03
C ASP A 515 19.87 3.98 -1.11
N SER A 516 18.61 4.33 -1.45
CA SER A 516 17.83 3.64 -2.47
C SER A 516 18.48 3.66 -3.87
N HIS A 517 19.35 4.64 -4.17
CA HIS A 517 20.13 4.67 -5.40
C HIS A 517 21.30 3.67 -5.38
N ALA A 518 21.75 3.23 -4.19
CA ALA A 518 22.58 2.03 -4.07
C ALA A 518 21.75 0.75 -4.26
N GLY A 519 20.58 0.67 -3.61
CA GLY A 519 19.70 -0.49 -3.68
C GLY A 519 19.34 -0.91 -5.12
N GLN A 520 19.17 0.03 -6.06
CA GLN A 520 18.89 -0.31 -7.47
C GLN A 520 20.00 -1.16 -8.14
N TRP A 521 21.21 -1.21 -7.57
CA TRP A 521 22.34 -2.02 -8.05
C TRP A 521 22.40 -3.41 -7.42
N PHE A 522 21.45 -3.75 -6.56
CA PHE A 522 21.42 -5.05 -5.88
C PHE A 522 21.43 -6.23 -6.86
N SER A 523 20.47 -6.29 -7.80
CA SER A 523 20.35 -7.41 -8.74
C SER A 523 21.57 -7.57 -9.68
N PRO A 524 22.12 -6.52 -10.27
CA PRO A 524 23.37 -6.59 -11.02
C PRO A 524 24.54 -7.12 -10.20
N LEU A 525 24.71 -6.63 -8.97
CA LEU A 525 25.82 -7.05 -8.10
C LEU A 525 25.62 -8.48 -7.56
N LEU A 526 24.37 -8.89 -7.31
CA LEU A 526 24.06 -10.26 -6.93
C LEU A 526 24.40 -11.25 -8.05
N ALA A 527 24.05 -10.90 -9.30
CA ALA A 527 24.41 -11.71 -10.46
C ALA A 527 25.94 -11.87 -10.57
N LEU A 528 26.69 -10.78 -10.43
CA LEU A 528 28.15 -10.77 -10.44
C LEU A 528 28.74 -11.58 -9.28
N ALA A 529 28.24 -11.40 -8.05
CA ALA A 529 28.70 -12.12 -6.87
C ALA A 529 28.45 -13.62 -7.03
N SER A 530 27.29 -14.03 -7.50
CA SER A 530 26.93 -15.42 -7.75
C SER A 530 27.84 -16.07 -8.80
N GLN A 531 28.15 -15.36 -9.92
CA GLN A 531 29.04 -15.85 -10.98
C GLN A 531 30.49 -16.03 -10.46
N ARG A 532 30.92 -15.23 -9.51
CA ARG A 532 32.28 -15.24 -8.99
C ARG A 532 32.46 -15.99 -7.68
N GLY A 533 31.38 -16.59 -7.14
CA GLY A 533 31.40 -17.32 -5.86
C GLY A 533 31.64 -16.41 -4.66
N TRP A 534 31.12 -15.18 -4.67
CA TRP A 534 31.27 -14.19 -3.60
C TRP A 534 29.98 -14.01 -2.79
N ALA A 535 30.13 -13.57 -1.53
CA ALA A 535 29.02 -13.11 -0.72
C ALA A 535 28.73 -11.63 -1.02
N LEU A 536 27.48 -11.27 -1.32
CA LEU A 536 27.02 -9.88 -1.40
C LEU A 536 26.38 -9.49 -0.07
N GLN A 537 26.92 -8.51 0.63
CA GLN A 537 26.30 -7.91 1.81
C GLN A 537 25.60 -6.62 1.42
N GLU A 538 24.34 -6.48 1.77
CA GLU A 538 23.57 -5.26 1.54
C GLU A 538 23.43 -4.42 2.81
N LEU A 539 23.86 -3.15 2.74
CA LEU A 539 23.74 -2.14 3.77
C LEU A 539 23.09 -0.90 3.13
N VAL A 540 21.79 -0.95 2.94
CA VAL A 540 21.02 0.09 2.23
C VAL A 540 19.91 0.62 3.12
N LYS A 541 19.74 1.97 3.14
CA LYS A 541 18.68 2.62 3.90
C LYS A 541 17.93 3.65 3.06
N GLN A 542 16.61 3.55 3.07
CA GLN A 542 15.72 4.41 2.29
C GLN A 542 15.92 5.90 2.61
N GLY A 543 16.17 6.72 1.56
CA GLY A 543 16.27 8.17 1.66
C GLY A 543 17.34 8.67 2.62
N CYS A 544 18.37 7.86 2.92
CA CYS A 544 19.46 8.18 3.85
C CYS A 544 20.74 8.47 3.08
N PRO A 545 21.17 9.74 2.96
CA PRO A 545 22.42 10.05 2.28
C PRO A 545 23.59 9.30 2.88
N LEU A 546 24.36 8.61 2.04
CA LEU A 546 25.61 7.99 2.48
C LEU A 546 26.66 9.03 2.91
N PRO A 547 26.84 10.17 2.21
CA PRO A 547 27.68 11.27 2.73
C PRO A 547 27.17 11.75 4.09
N GLU A 548 28.06 12.04 5.03
CA GLU A 548 27.75 12.53 6.38
C GLU A 548 27.04 13.89 6.35
N LEU A 549 25.77 13.85 5.97
CA LEU A 549 24.88 14.98 5.81
C LEU A 549 23.59 14.72 6.57
N THR A 550 23.24 15.60 7.49
CA THR A 550 21.93 15.54 8.17
C THR A 550 20.87 16.20 7.29
N VAL A 551 19.84 15.45 6.93
CA VAL A 551 18.75 15.89 6.05
C VAL A 551 17.40 15.82 6.76
N LYS A 552 16.40 16.51 6.22
CA LYS A 552 15.01 16.30 6.63
C LYS A 552 14.44 15.12 5.83
N ASN A 553 13.82 14.18 6.52
CA ASN A 553 13.09 13.09 5.86
C ASN A 553 11.63 13.51 5.65
N PRO A 554 11.11 13.49 4.42
CA PRO A 554 9.72 13.88 4.13
C PRO A 554 8.67 13.02 4.85
N GLN A 555 8.93 11.72 5.00
CA GLN A 555 8.00 10.79 5.67
C GLN A 555 7.96 11.01 7.19
N LEU A 556 9.11 11.34 7.78
CA LEU A 556 9.20 11.64 9.22
C LEU A 556 8.87 13.11 9.53
N GLY A 557 8.89 14.00 8.54
CA GLY A 557 8.60 15.43 8.68
C GLY A 557 9.61 16.21 9.54
N ARG A 558 10.78 15.62 9.82
CA ARG A 558 11.82 16.16 10.70
C ARG A 558 13.23 15.77 10.27
N GLU A 559 14.24 16.25 11.00
CA GLU A 559 15.61 15.78 10.83
C GLU A 559 15.69 14.26 10.95
N TYR A 560 16.45 13.66 10.02
CA TYR A 560 16.57 12.22 9.84
C TYR A 560 17.68 11.62 10.70
N ARG A 561 17.53 11.71 12.02
CA ARG A 561 18.55 11.23 13.00
C ARG A 561 18.75 9.72 12.93
N GLU A 562 17.74 8.96 12.57
CA GLU A 562 17.83 7.52 12.36
C GLU A 562 18.76 7.18 11.19
N CYS A 563 18.89 8.06 10.21
CA CYS A 563 19.90 7.95 9.15
C CYS A 563 21.31 8.10 9.70
N ASP A 564 21.54 9.13 10.49
CA ASP A 564 22.86 9.38 11.09
C ASP A 564 23.28 8.19 11.96
N THR A 565 22.40 7.69 12.83
CA THR A 565 22.63 6.52 13.68
C THR A 565 22.90 5.25 12.85
N TRP A 566 22.10 5.01 11.81
CA TRP A 566 22.27 3.86 10.91
C TRP A 566 23.61 3.91 10.16
N ARG A 567 23.98 5.08 9.64
CA ARG A 567 25.22 5.29 8.90
C ARG A 567 26.42 5.02 9.80
N ASP A 568 26.38 5.52 11.04
CA ASP A 568 27.42 5.27 12.04
C ASP A 568 27.55 3.77 12.36
N ASP A 569 26.44 3.06 12.59
CA ASP A 569 26.46 1.60 12.83
C ASP A 569 27.01 0.85 11.62
N ALA A 570 26.59 1.19 10.40
CA ALA A 570 27.04 0.53 9.18
C ALA A 570 28.57 0.71 8.95
N LEU A 571 29.05 1.95 9.09
CA LEU A 571 30.47 2.27 8.91
C LEU A 571 31.34 1.64 10.00
N ASP A 572 30.86 1.60 11.26
CA ASP A 572 31.59 0.98 12.36
C ASP A 572 31.65 -0.54 12.25
N ARG A 573 30.57 -1.19 11.79
CA ARG A 573 30.58 -2.64 11.50
C ARG A 573 31.56 -2.99 10.40
N LEU A 574 31.66 -2.19 9.36
CA LEU A 574 32.64 -2.41 8.27
C LEU A 574 34.06 -2.20 8.74
N ARG A 575 34.31 -1.28 9.66
CA ARG A 575 35.63 -1.00 10.23
C ARG A 575 36.12 -2.05 11.22
N THR A 576 35.21 -2.64 12.01
CA THR A 576 35.55 -3.59 13.09
C THR A 576 35.45 -5.04 12.64
N GLY A 577 34.72 -5.32 11.57
CA GLY A 577 34.62 -6.66 11.00
C GLY A 577 35.78 -7.04 10.06
N PRO A 578 35.75 -8.24 9.47
CA PRO A 578 36.71 -8.64 8.44
C PRO A 578 36.65 -7.69 7.26
N ALA A 579 37.78 -7.31 6.70
CA ALA A 579 37.85 -6.39 5.56
C ALA A 579 37.11 -7.00 4.36
N PRO A 580 36.15 -6.27 3.75
CA PRO A 580 35.50 -6.74 2.52
C PRO A 580 36.49 -6.80 1.36
N ARG A 581 36.24 -7.70 0.42
CA ARG A 581 36.97 -7.76 -0.85
C ARG A 581 36.78 -6.47 -1.68
N LEU A 582 35.57 -5.91 -1.64
CA LEU A 582 35.18 -4.70 -2.35
C LEU A 582 34.02 -4.01 -1.62
N ILE A 583 34.07 -2.69 -1.52
CA ILE A 583 32.92 -1.87 -1.12
C ILE A 583 32.44 -1.09 -2.33
N VAL A 584 31.18 -1.32 -2.73
CA VAL A 584 30.48 -0.57 -3.78
C VAL A 584 29.56 0.41 -3.10
N ILE A 585 29.76 1.70 -3.40
CA ILE A 585 28.93 2.78 -2.84
C ILE A 585 28.18 3.52 -3.94
N ALA A 586 26.94 3.89 -3.65
CA ALA A 586 26.15 4.82 -4.46
C ALA A 586 25.20 5.61 -3.56
N SER A 587 24.81 6.80 -3.97
CA SER A 587 23.86 7.64 -3.25
C SER A 587 23.32 8.73 -4.14
N LEU A 588 22.07 9.12 -3.93
CA LEU A 588 21.44 10.26 -4.57
C LEU A 588 22.25 11.54 -4.30
N ASN A 589 22.62 12.28 -5.34
CA ASN A 589 23.43 13.51 -5.23
C ASN A 589 22.59 14.80 -5.14
N ARG A 590 21.30 14.70 -4.76
CA ARG A 590 20.34 15.82 -4.70
C ARG A 590 19.85 16.17 -3.31
N TYR A 591 20.47 15.64 -2.25
CA TYR A 591 20.09 15.95 -0.86
C TYR A 591 20.34 17.41 -0.47
N THR A 592 21.24 18.09 -1.18
CA THR A 592 21.50 19.53 -1.02
C THR A 592 21.89 20.15 -2.34
N ALA A 593 21.52 21.41 -2.55
CA ALA A 593 21.99 22.22 -3.67
C ALA A 593 23.43 22.73 -3.46
N ASP A 594 23.91 22.77 -2.20
CA ASP A 594 25.26 23.18 -1.84
C ASP A 594 26.26 22.06 -2.15
N ARG A 595 27.01 22.24 -3.24
CA ARG A 595 27.98 21.26 -3.75
C ARG A 595 29.24 21.17 -2.90
N GLU A 596 29.62 22.24 -2.21
CA GLU A 596 30.76 22.23 -1.30
C GLU A 596 30.44 21.46 -0.03
N LEU A 597 29.26 21.70 0.55
CA LEU A 597 28.74 20.93 1.68
C LEU A 597 28.65 19.43 1.36
N LEU A 598 28.12 19.06 0.20
CA LEU A 598 28.03 17.67 -0.23
C LEU A 598 29.43 17.04 -0.39
N SER A 599 30.38 17.79 -0.99
CA SER A 599 31.76 17.34 -1.16
C SER A 599 32.46 17.11 0.18
N ALA A 600 32.28 18.03 1.15
CA ALA A 600 32.85 17.88 2.49
C ALA A 600 32.21 16.71 3.26
N ALA A 601 30.93 16.46 3.09
CA ALA A 601 30.23 15.32 3.67
C ALA A 601 30.78 13.99 3.12
N TRP A 602 30.98 13.89 1.80
CA TRP A 602 31.61 12.73 1.17
C TRP A 602 33.03 12.50 1.70
N GLU A 603 33.83 13.53 1.89
CA GLU A 603 35.22 13.38 2.41
C GLU A 603 35.26 12.74 3.80
N LYS A 604 34.34 13.12 4.69
CA LYS A 604 34.20 12.50 6.01
C LYS A 604 33.87 11.01 5.92
N THR A 605 32.84 10.65 5.13
CA THR A 605 32.43 9.26 4.92
C THR A 605 33.56 8.42 4.33
N LEU A 606 34.23 8.92 3.30
CA LEU A 606 35.31 8.20 2.62
C LEU A 606 36.55 8.03 3.51
N LYS A 607 36.81 8.96 4.41
CA LYS A 607 37.87 8.80 5.42
C LYS A 607 37.59 7.60 6.31
N ARG A 608 36.35 7.40 6.74
CA ARG A 608 35.94 6.24 7.56
C ARG A 608 35.98 4.95 6.74
N LEU A 609 35.47 4.96 5.52
CA LEU A 609 35.50 3.77 4.65
C LEU A 609 36.90 3.31 4.29
N ARG A 610 37.82 4.22 4.02
CA ARG A 610 39.26 3.88 3.75
C ARG A 610 39.95 3.23 4.92
N ALA A 611 39.52 3.50 6.16
CA ALA A 611 40.04 2.87 7.34
C ALA A 611 39.73 1.36 7.41
N THR A 612 38.83 0.82 6.58
CA THR A 612 38.57 -0.62 6.45
C THR A 612 39.67 -1.36 5.69
N GLY A 613 40.51 -0.65 4.92
CA GLY A 613 41.52 -1.23 4.02
C GLY A 613 40.99 -1.86 2.75
N ALA A 614 39.67 -1.92 2.57
CA ALA A 614 39.04 -2.49 1.39
C ALA A 614 39.09 -1.54 0.16
N PRO A 615 39.20 -2.05 -1.07
CA PRO A 615 38.99 -1.26 -2.28
C PRO A 615 37.57 -0.68 -2.31
N ILE A 616 37.46 0.58 -2.73
CA ILE A 616 36.17 1.28 -2.80
C ILE A 616 35.88 1.67 -4.24
N VAL A 617 34.64 1.38 -4.70
CA VAL A 617 34.12 1.86 -5.99
C VAL A 617 32.87 2.69 -5.75
N TYR A 618 32.84 3.85 -6.33
CA TYR A 618 31.69 4.71 -6.40
C TYR A 618 30.99 4.52 -7.75
N ILE A 619 29.75 4.09 -7.72
CA ILE A 619 28.87 4.16 -8.90
C ILE A 619 28.25 5.55 -8.90
N GLU A 620 28.54 6.33 -9.95
CA GLU A 620 27.97 7.66 -10.09
C GLU A 620 26.45 7.61 -10.11
N ASP A 621 25.83 8.64 -9.53
CA ASP A 621 24.38 8.73 -9.46
C ASP A 621 23.75 8.71 -10.85
N THR A 622 22.65 7.96 -11.00
CA THR A 622 21.93 7.81 -12.27
C THR A 622 21.17 9.08 -12.63
N PRO A 623 20.85 9.30 -13.91
CA PRO A 623 20.00 10.43 -14.30
C PRO A 623 18.67 10.37 -13.54
N VAL A 624 18.26 11.48 -12.96
CA VAL A 624 17.01 11.63 -12.21
C VAL A 624 15.99 12.39 -13.06
N PRO A 625 14.96 11.74 -13.60
CA PRO A 625 13.96 12.37 -14.47
C PRO A 625 13.22 13.55 -13.85
N GLY A 626 12.92 13.47 -12.53
CA GLY A 626 12.12 14.47 -11.81
C GLY A 626 10.64 14.49 -12.18
N THR A 627 10.19 13.51 -12.99
CA THR A 627 8.79 13.30 -13.39
C THR A 627 8.46 11.81 -13.33
N ASP A 628 7.22 11.46 -13.03
CA ASP A 628 6.76 10.05 -13.04
C ASP A 628 6.81 9.49 -14.46
N VAL A 629 7.91 8.82 -14.78
CA VAL A 629 8.19 8.27 -16.12
C VAL A 629 7.13 7.22 -16.53
N PRO A 630 6.76 6.23 -15.71
CA PRO A 630 5.69 5.29 -16.05
C PRO A 630 4.35 5.96 -16.36
N ALA A 631 3.99 7.00 -15.61
CA ALA A 631 2.76 7.75 -15.87
C ALA A 631 2.83 8.46 -17.22
N CYS A 632 3.92 9.17 -17.51
CA CYS A 632 4.12 9.83 -18.80
C CYS A 632 4.00 8.83 -19.96
N VAL A 633 4.75 7.75 -19.91
CA VAL A 633 4.81 6.73 -20.97
C VAL A 633 3.45 6.04 -21.16
N SER A 634 2.66 5.86 -20.10
CA SER A 634 1.31 5.31 -20.21
C SER A 634 0.35 6.20 -21.03
N GLY A 635 0.62 7.50 -21.06
CA GLY A 635 -0.16 8.47 -21.84
C GLY A 635 0.35 8.70 -23.27
N ALA A 636 1.58 8.27 -23.55
CA ALA A 636 2.29 8.49 -24.81
C ALA A 636 2.79 7.17 -25.43
N ALA A 637 1.98 6.11 -25.37
CA ALA A 637 2.37 4.73 -25.71
C ALA A 637 3.00 4.60 -27.13
N ASP A 638 2.52 5.40 -28.09
CA ASP A 638 3.02 5.39 -29.46
C ASP A 638 4.17 6.37 -29.70
N GLU A 639 4.46 7.26 -28.75
CA GLU A 639 5.51 8.28 -28.80
C GLU A 639 6.32 8.35 -27.49
N ALA A 640 6.93 7.24 -27.08
CA ALA A 640 7.74 7.19 -25.85
C ALA A 640 8.86 8.26 -25.81
N ALA A 641 9.27 8.79 -26.96
CA ALA A 641 10.19 9.92 -27.08
C ALA A 641 9.62 11.23 -26.48
N ALA A 642 8.29 11.38 -26.41
CA ALA A 642 7.65 12.54 -25.78
C ALA A 642 7.90 12.61 -24.26
N CYS A 643 8.32 11.50 -23.63
CA CYS A 643 8.66 11.44 -22.22
C CYS A 643 10.17 11.61 -21.95
N ALA A 644 10.95 12.04 -22.94
CA ALA A 644 12.34 12.43 -22.72
C ALA A 644 12.42 13.66 -21.80
N PHE A 645 13.40 13.68 -20.91
CA PHE A 645 13.55 14.72 -19.88
C PHE A 645 14.87 15.47 -20.01
N SER A 646 14.95 16.67 -19.42
CA SER A 646 16.10 17.57 -19.51
C SER A 646 17.39 16.93 -18.97
N ARG A 647 18.42 16.80 -19.82
CA ARG A 647 19.74 16.31 -19.41
C ARG A 647 20.38 17.21 -18.36
N ALA A 648 20.31 18.53 -18.55
CA ALA A 648 20.91 19.47 -17.62
C ALA A 648 20.34 19.38 -16.21
N GLU A 649 19.05 19.06 -16.10
CA GLU A 649 18.38 18.84 -14.82
C GLU A 649 18.60 17.43 -14.29
N ALA A 650 18.57 16.43 -15.15
CA ALA A 650 18.65 15.03 -14.76
C ALA A 650 20.07 14.57 -14.36
N VAL A 651 21.12 15.12 -14.99
CA VAL A 651 22.51 14.73 -14.80
C VAL A 651 23.34 15.94 -14.32
N PRO A 652 23.12 16.42 -13.09
CA PRO A 652 23.95 17.50 -12.55
C PRO A 652 25.39 17.01 -12.36
N ALA A 653 26.34 17.95 -12.45
CA ALA A 653 27.74 17.63 -12.23
C ALA A 653 27.96 16.98 -10.83
N ASP A 654 28.52 15.78 -10.84
CA ASP A 654 28.80 14.99 -9.64
C ASP A 654 30.11 15.51 -8.96
N PRO A 655 30.03 16.02 -7.72
CA PRO A 655 31.19 16.57 -7.04
C PRO A 655 32.21 15.50 -6.64
N LEU A 656 31.74 14.29 -6.28
CA LEU A 656 32.62 13.20 -5.89
C LEU A 656 33.34 12.60 -7.08
N ALA A 657 32.62 12.32 -8.19
CA ALA A 657 33.23 11.81 -9.41
C ALA A 657 34.32 12.73 -9.96
N ARG A 658 34.06 14.04 -9.96
CA ARG A 658 35.08 15.05 -10.39
C ARG A 658 36.34 15.04 -9.51
N ARG A 659 36.18 14.90 -8.18
CA ARG A 659 37.32 14.82 -7.26
C ARG A 659 38.11 13.52 -7.43
N ILE A 660 37.42 12.39 -7.67
CA ILE A 660 38.09 11.12 -7.96
C ILE A 660 38.89 11.24 -9.27
N ALA A 661 38.29 11.78 -10.33
CA ALA A 661 38.93 11.97 -11.61
C ALA A 661 40.16 12.92 -11.53
N ALA A 662 40.11 13.92 -10.65
CA ALA A 662 41.21 14.82 -10.37
C ALA A 662 42.31 14.20 -9.46
N GLY A 663 42.19 12.93 -9.06
CA GLY A 663 43.13 12.26 -8.15
C GLY A 663 43.09 12.77 -6.70
N ALA A 664 42.10 13.60 -6.34
CA ALA A 664 41.99 14.17 -4.99
C ALA A 664 41.46 13.20 -3.94
N VAL A 665 41.05 12.01 -4.34
CA VAL A 665 40.46 10.96 -3.48
C VAL A 665 41.21 9.64 -3.72
N PRO A 666 42.42 9.46 -3.17
CA PRO A 666 43.19 8.24 -3.39
C PRO A 666 42.50 7.00 -2.84
N GLY A 667 42.63 5.87 -3.53
CA GLY A 667 42.04 4.57 -3.12
C GLY A 667 40.54 4.42 -3.41
N VAL A 668 39.89 5.38 -4.01
CA VAL A 668 38.50 5.31 -4.49
C VAL A 668 38.46 5.40 -6.01
N ARG A 669 37.69 4.55 -6.66
CA ARG A 669 37.48 4.57 -8.12
C ARG A 669 36.04 4.96 -8.39
N SER A 670 35.81 5.61 -9.57
CA SER A 670 34.45 5.96 -10.02
C SER A 670 34.13 5.19 -11.28
N VAL A 671 32.90 4.74 -11.39
CA VAL A 671 32.34 4.15 -12.61
C VAL A 671 30.98 4.80 -12.92
N SER A 672 30.71 5.03 -14.24
CA SER A 672 29.48 5.68 -14.67
C SER A 672 28.78 4.86 -15.74
N VAL A 673 27.51 4.61 -15.54
CA VAL A 673 26.59 4.04 -16.54
C VAL A 673 25.79 5.11 -17.28
N ASN A 674 25.92 6.38 -16.89
CA ASN A 674 25.18 7.52 -17.45
C ASN A 674 25.33 7.67 -18.98
N PRO A 675 26.50 7.40 -19.61
CA PRO A 675 26.59 7.41 -21.06
C PRO A 675 25.68 6.39 -21.76
N VAL A 676 25.29 5.32 -21.06
CA VAL A 676 24.33 4.32 -21.58
C VAL A 676 22.91 4.77 -21.34
N LEU A 677 22.59 5.30 -20.16
CA LEU A 677 21.24 5.75 -19.79
C LEU A 677 20.82 7.01 -20.53
N CYS A 678 21.78 7.91 -20.78
CA CYS A 678 21.58 9.19 -21.43
C CYS A 678 22.65 9.40 -22.49
N PRO A 679 22.56 8.74 -23.67
CA PRO A 679 23.59 8.74 -24.68
C PRO A 679 23.74 10.08 -25.42
N GLY A 680 24.89 10.28 -26.04
CA GLY A 680 25.22 11.48 -26.83
C GLY A 680 25.29 12.76 -25.98
N ASP A 681 25.30 13.91 -26.65
CA ASP A 681 25.41 15.26 -26.04
C ASP A 681 24.12 16.08 -26.21
N GLY A 682 23.03 15.42 -26.62
CA GLY A 682 21.72 16.06 -26.81
C GLY A 682 21.18 16.69 -25.53
N PRO A 683 20.19 17.60 -25.61
CA PRO A 683 19.63 18.32 -24.47
C PRO A 683 18.74 17.44 -23.58
N THR A 684 18.36 16.26 -24.05
CA THR A 684 17.42 15.38 -23.35
C THR A 684 18.00 13.99 -23.14
N CYS A 685 17.48 13.31 -22.10
CA CYS A 685 17.70 11.90 -21.83
C CYS A 685 16.43 11.10 -22.14
N PRO A 686 16.54 9.88 -22.69
CA PRO A 686 15.38 9.05 -23.02
C PRO A 686 14.78 8.42 -21.77
N ALA A 687 13.45 8.28 -21.74
CA ALA A 687 12.72 7.51 -20.75
C ALA A 687 12.69 6.01 -21.05
N VAL A 688 12.81 5.65 -22.34
CA VAL A 688 12.77 4.29 -22.88
C VAL A 688 13.94 4.08 -23.84
N ARG A 689 14.61 2.92 -23.75
CA ARG A 689 15.64 2.48 -24.71
C ARG A 689 15.43 1.01 -25.06
N ASP A 690 15.51 0.71 -26.36
CA ASP A 690 15.37 -0.68 -26.85
C ASP A 690 14.17 -1.42 -26.26
N ARG A 691 13.03 -0.72 -26.16
CA ARG A 691 11.80 -1.20 -25.52
C ARG A 691 11.88 -1.38 -23.99
N ILE A 692 12.98 -1.06 -23.36
CA ILE A 692 13.13 -1.12 -21.91
C ILE A 692 12.69 0.22 -21.33
N LEU A 693 11.68 0.19 -20.45
CA LEU A 693 11.31 1.33 -19.64
C LEU A 693 12.34 1.49 -18.52
N LEU A 694 13.14 2.56 -18.63
CA LEU A 694 14.34 2.71 -17.80
C LEU A 694 14.04 3.02 -16.35
N TYR A 695 12.95 3.74 -16.06
CA TYR A 695 12.66 4.25 -14.71
C TYR A 695 11.32 3.74 -14.19
N ARG A 696 11.27 3.37 -12.88
CA ARG A 696 10.05 2.92 -12.21
C ARG A 696 9.27 4.04 -11.54
N ASP A 697 9.91 5.19 -11.36
CA ASP A 697 9.36 6.40 -10.74
C ASP A 697 10.06 7.65 -11.31
N ASP A 698 10.13 8.73 -10.55
CA ASP A 698 10.76 9.99 -10.92
C ASP A 698 12.29 10.02 -10.70
N ALA A 699 12.88 8.96 -10.12
CA ALA A 699 14.28 8.95 -9.68
C ALA A 699 15.00 7.61 -9.87
N HIS A 700 14.32 6.46 -9.77
CA HIS A 700 14.94 5.15 -9.71
C HIS A 700 14.80 4.37 -11.02
N LEU A 701 15.83 3.60 -11.35
CA LEU A 701 15.76 2.63 -12.44
C LEU A 701 14.75 1.53 -12.14
N THR A 702 14.16 0.94 -13.19
CA THR A 702 13.50 -0.37 -13.09
C THR A 702 14.54 -1.45 -12.77
N ASN A 703 14.16 -2.49 -12.07
CA ASN A 703 15.03 -3.63 -11.84
C ASN A 703 15.45 -4.31 -13.15
N VAL A 704 14.54 -4.38 -14.12
CA VAL A 704 14.85 -4.84 -15.49
C VAL A 704 15.98 -4.00 -16.11
N ALA A 705 15.91 -2.68 -16.09
CA ALA A 705 16.95 -1.81 -16.62
C ALA A 705 18.29 -2.03 -15.92
N ALA A 706 18.28 -2.17 -14.59
CA ALA A 706 19.47 -2.45 -13.80
C ALA A 706 20.10 -3.81 -14.18
N ILE A 707 19.30 -4.87 -14.32
CA ILE A 707 19.79 -6.20 -14.74
C ILE A 707 20.40 -6.16 -16.14
N VAL A 708 19.78 -5.46 -17.09
CA VAL A 708 20.31 -5.32 -18.45
C VAL A 708 21.65 -4.58 -18.46
N LEU A 709 21.87 -3.67 -17.49
CA LEU A 709 23.14 -2.96 -17.31
C LEU A 709 24.24 -3.82 -16.64
N ALA A 710 23.93 -4.98 -16.06
CA ALA A 710 24.88 -5.80 -15.31
C ALA A 710 26.19 -6.12 -16.09
N PRO A 711 26.16 -6.56 -17.38
CA PRO A 711 27.39 -6.81 -18.15
C PRO A 711 28.22 -5.53 -18.40
N ARG A 712 27.58 -4.37 -18.50
CA ARG A 712 28.27 -3.08 -18.63
C ARG A 712 28.89 -2.67 -17.32
N LEU A 713 28.19 -2.82 -16.23
CA LEU A 713 28.69 -2.53 -14.89
C LEU A 713 29.92 -3.41 -14.57
N GLU A 714 29.87 -4.72 -14.86
CA GLU A 714 31.00 -5.62 -14.68
C GLU A 714 32.24 -5.17 -15.47
N ARG A 715 32.07 -4.80 -16.75
CA ARG A 715 33.16 -4.26 -17.56
C ARG A 715 33.76 -3.00 -16.94
N LEU A 716 32.92 -2.04 -16.53
CA LEU A 716 33.36 -0.80 -15.89
C LEU A 716 34.14 -1.05 -14.60
N LEU A 717 33.65 -1.98 -13.78
CA LEU A 717 34.32 -2.40 -12.53
C LEU A 717 35.69 -3.04 -12.85
N THR A 718 35.80 -3.82 -13.92
CA THR A 718 37.03 -4.44 -14.37
C THR A 718 38.00 -3.42 -14.97
N GLU A 719 37.52 -2.54 -15.87
CA GLU A 719 38.29 -1.46 -16.49
C GLU A 719 38.84 -0.48 -15.43
N SER A 720 38.06 -0.20 -14.37
CA SER A 720 38.52 0.60 -13.24
C SER A 720 39.60 -0.09 -12.41
N GLY A 721 39.87 -1.38 -12.62
CA GLY A 721 40.78 -2.21 -11.84
C GLY A 721 40.25 -2.56 -10.43
N ALA A 722 38.95 -2.34 -10.18
CA ALA A 722 38.28 -2.77 -8.93
C ALA A 722 38.06 -4.27 -8.91
N LEU A 723 37.77 -4.84 -10.08
CA LEU A 723 37.71 -6.28 -10.28
C LEU A 723 38.94 -6.75 -11.10
N PRO A 724 39.47 -7.94 -10.79
CA PRO A 724 40.42 -8.55 -11.70
C PRO A 724 39.76 -8.76 -13.07
N PRO A 725 40.50 -8.67 -14.20
CA PRO A 725 40.00 -9.11 -15.49
C PRO A 725 39.28 -10.45 -15.29
N ALA A 726 38.17 -10.65 -15.97
CA ALA A 726 37.51 -11.97 -15.96
C ALA A 726 38.60 -12.94 -16.45
N GLY A 727 39.32 -13.54 -15.52
CA GLY A 727 40.07 -14.75 -15.78
C GLY A 727 39.04 -15.68 -16.35
N ALA A 728 39.44 -16.57 -17.26
CA ALA A 728 38.57 -17.64 -17.72
C ALA A 728 37.74 -18.11 -16.52
N PRO A 729 36.38 -18.12 -16.64
CA PRO A 729 35.49 -18.28 -15.48
C PRO A 729 36.16 -19.26 -14.54
N ALA A 730 36.42 -18.82 -13.29
CA ALA A 730 36.77 -19.80 -12.27
C ALA A 730 35.71 -20.86 -12.47
N PRO A 731 36.06 -22.13 -12.77
CA PRO A 731 35.02 -23.11 -12.96
C PRO A 731 34.10 -22.88 -11.77
N ALA A 732 32.81 -22.58 -12.02
CA ALA A 732 31.75 -22.79 -11.04
C ALA A 732 32.19 -24.08 -10.35
N PRO A 733 32.27 -24.20 -9.01
CA PRO A 733 32.74 -25.44 -8.42
C PRO A 733 32.02 -26.49 -9.25
N SER A 734 32.70 -26.97 -10.26
CA SER A 734 32.27 -28.09 -11.02
C SER A 734 32.42 -29.16 -9.95
N ALA A 735 31.33 -29.40 -9.25
CA ALA A 735 31.16 -30.77 -8.85
C ALA A 735 31.50 -31.55 -10.13
N ALA A 736 32.71 -32.10 -10.18
CA ALA A 736 33.06 -33.04 -11.27
C ALA A 736 31.84 -33.94 -11.39
N PRO A 737 31.30 -34.19 -12.60
CA PRO A 737 30.15 -35.08 -12.72
C PRO A 737 30.45 -36.22 -11.79
N GLY A 738 29.61 -36.49 -10.83
CA GLY A 738 29.76 -37.65 -9.97
C GLY A 738 30.01 -38.85 -10.89
N ALA A 739 30.60 -39.91 -10.44
CA ALA A 739 30.89 -41.10 -11.25
C ALA A 739 29.68 -41.58 -12.08
N ASP A 740 28.48 -41.03 -11.78
CA ASP A 740 27.16 -41.22 -12.40
C ASP A 740 26.81 -40.20 -13.52
N GLY A 741 27.65 -39.21 -13.80
CA GLY A 741 27.46 -38.18 -14.83
C GLY A 741 26.46 -37.04 -14.45
N TRP A 742 26.00 -36.94 -13.20
CA TRP A 742 25.13 -35.87 -12.70
C TRP A 742 25.95 -34.72 -12.13
N THR A 743 25.52 -33.50 -12.40
CA THR A 743 26.01 -32.27 -11.79
C THR A 743 25.00 -31.78 -10.76
N GLU A 744 25.40 -31.73 -9.51
CA GLU A 744 24.54 -31.33 -8.42
C GLU A 744 24.33 -29.79 -8.41
N LEU A 745 23.09 -29.32 -8.32
CA LEU A 745 22.72 -27.90 -8.23
C LEU A 745 22.32 -27.49 -6.82
N LEU A 746 21.74 -28.40 -6.06
CA LEU A 746 21.35 -28.23 -4.66
C LEU A 746 21.46 -29.57 -3.95
N ARG A 747 22.00 -29.57 -2.74
CA ARG A 747 21.89 -30.64 -1.77
C ARG A 747 21.66 -30.06 -0.40
N ASP A 748 20.70 -30.59 0.34
CA ASP A 748 20.49 -30.31 1.74
C ASP A 748 20.21 -31.61 2.49
N ASP A 749 21.12 -31.96 3.40
CA ASP A 749 21.03 -33.11 4.28
C ASP A 749 20.50 -32.71 5.66
N PHE A 750 20.01 -31.47 5.79
CA PHE A 750 19.42 -30.89 7.00
C PHE A 750 20.29 -31.01 8.26
N ASP A 751 21.61 -30.94 8.07
CA ASP A 751 22.61 -31.02 9.14
C ASP A 751 22.63 -29.70 9.97
N GLY A 752 21.80 -29.60 10.97
CA GLY A 752 21.72 -28.44 11.83
C GLY A 752 21.38 -28.82 13.28
N SER A 753 21.39 -27.83 14.16
CA SER A 753 21.09 -28.05 15.58
C SER A 753 19.62 -28.43 15.78
N ALA A 754 19.38 -29.33 16.73
CA ALA A 754 18.02 -29.69 17.12
C ALA A 754 17.18 -28.45 17.51
N ASN A 755 15.91 -28.42 17.09
CA ASN A 755 14.99 -27.30 17.29
C ASN A 755 15.43 -25.96 16.64
N SER A 756 16.30 -25.99 15.62
CA SER A 756 16.54 -24.86 14.73
C SER A 756 15.70 -24.99 13.45
N GLY A 757 15.50 -23.88 12.72
CA GLY A 757 14.94 -23.90 11.37
C GLY A 757 15.96 -24.42 10.35
N PRO A 758 15.51 -24.77 9.11
CA PRO A 758 16.40 -25.09 8.00
C PRO A 758 17.23 -23.88 7.59
N SER A 759 18.31 -24.11 6.84
CA SER A 759 19.23 -23.05 6.41
C SER A 759 18.50 -21.95 5.63
N PRO A 760 18.53 -20.68 6.09
CA PRO A 760 17.87 -19.57 5.42
C PRO A 760 18.52 -19.20 4.08
N THR A 761 19.68 -19.77 3.77
CA THR A 761 20.35 -19.61 2.47
C THR A 761 19.81 -20.57 1.41
N LYS A 762 19.17 -21.65 1.84
CA LYS A 762 18.55 -22.63 0.97
C LYS A 762 17.04 -22.52 0.95
N TRP A 763 16.43 -22.18 2.10
CA TRP A 763 14.98 -22.18 2.30
C TRP A 763 14.45 -20.85 2.84
N SER A 764 13.29 -20.47 2.37
CA SER A 764 12.47 -19.39 2.91
C SER A 764 11.09 -19.91 3.33
N TYR A 765 10.38 -19.17 4.16
CA TYR A 765 9.05 -19.56 4.63
C TYR A 765 7.96 -18.82 3.86
N ASP A 766 6.92 -19.53 3.44
CA ASP A 766 5.65 -18.94 3.05
C ASP A 766 4.77 -18.80 4.31
N LEU A 767 4.44 -17.58 4.71
CA LEU A 767 3.77 -17.30 5.98
C LEU A 767 2.30 -16.91 5.80
N GLY A 768 1.47 -17.27 6.80
CA GLY A 768 0.07 -16.89 6.81
C GLY A 768 -0.86 -17.89 6.12
N THR A 769 -1.87 -17.40 5.45
CA THR A 769 -2.92 -18.22 4.79
C THR A 769 -2.97 -18.00 3.27
N CYS A 770 -2.04 -17.25 2.72
CA CYS A 770 -1.94 -16.93 1.30
C CYS A 770 -0.59 -16.25 0.99
N TYR A 771 -0.20 -16.19 -0.27
CA TYR A 771 0.97 -15.43 -0.72
C TYR A 771 0.83 -13.92 -0.42
N PRO A 772 1.93 -13.14 -0.41
CA PRO A 772 1.90 -11.70 -0.18
C PRO A 772 0.87 -10.97 -1.04
N GLY A 773 0.10 -10.07 -0.43
CA GLY A 773 -1.02 -9.41 -1.10
C GLY A 773 -2.29 -10.24 -1.21
N CYS A 774 -2.25 -11.50 -0.81
CA CYS A 774 -3.37 -12.44 -0.81
C CYS A 774 -4.13 -12.52 -2.16
N PRO A 775 -3.42 -12.74 -3.28
CA PRO A 775 -4.07 -12.82 -4.60
C PRO A 775 -5.05 -13.99 -4.70
N VAL A 776 -4.77 -15.08 -3.94
CA VAL A 776 -5.61 -16.27 -3.87
C VAL A 776 -5.76 -16.67 -2.40
N PRO A 777 -6.94 -16.48 -1.77
CA PRO A 777 -7.18 -16.81 -0.36
C PRO A 777 -7.03 -18.32 -0.10
N ARG A 778 -6.53 -18.68 1.09
CA ARG A 778 -6.36 -20.07 1.55
C ARG A 778 -5.59 -20.93 0.52
N TRP A 779 -4.50 -20.37 0.01
CA TRP A 779 -3.60 -20.96 -0.98
C TRP A 779 -4.29 -21.44 -2.28
N GLY A 780 -5.57 -21.08 -2.50
CA GLY A 780 -6.37 -21.48 -3.67
C GLY A 780 -7.13 -22.80 -3.50
N THR A 781 -6.74 -23.63 -2.58
CA THR A 781 -7.25 -24.98 -2.35
C THR A 781 -8.19 -25.07 -1.15
N GLY A 782 -8.29 -24.01 -0.32
CA GLY A 782 -9.23 -23.96 0.80
C GLY A 782 -8.67 -24.50 2.11
N GLU A 783 -7.37 -24.61 2.25
CA GLU A 783 -6.63 -25.03 3.44
C GLU A 783 -7.00 -24.17 4.67
N ILE A 784 -6.97 -24.76 5.87
CA ILE A 784 -7.48 -24.12 7.08
C ILE A 784 -6.40 -23.71 8.09
N GLU A 785 -5.16 -24.16 7.90
CA GLU A 785 -4.04 -23.81 8.78
C GLU A 785 -3.46 -22.44 8.45
N THR A 786 -2.69 -21.93 9.39
CA THR A 786 -1.81 -20.79 9.20
C THR A 786 -0.37 -21.31 9.09
N MET A 787 0.32 -21.02 8.01
CA MET A 787 1.73 -21.37 7.83
C MET A 787 2.61 -20.44 8.64
N THR A 788 3.58 -20.99 9.39
CA THR A 788 4.46 -20.26 10.30
C THR A 788 5.93 -20.64 10.12
N ASP A 789 6.84 -19.80 10.63
CA ASP A 789 8.27 -20.02 10.79
C ASP A 789 8.64 -20.54 12.20
N SER A 790 7.65 -20.88 13.01
CA SER A 790 7.86 -21.41 14.35
C SER A 790 8.52 -22.77 14.30
N THR A 791 9.48 -23.01 15.19
CA THR A 791 10.08 -24.33 15.39
C THR A 791 9.10 -25.38 15.94
N ASP A 792 7.91 -24.96 16.37
CA ASP A 792 6.80 -25.89 16.64
C ASP A 792 6.28 -26.54 15.35
N ASN A 793 6.41 -25.85 14.20
CA ASN A 793 5.89 -26.29 12.91
C ASN A 793 6.98 -26.73 11.91
N VAL A 794 8.17 -26.09 11.94
CA VAL A 794 9.30 -26.43 11.05
C VAL A 794 10.59 -26.44 11.85
N ARG A 795 11.21 -27.59 11.99
CA ARG A 795 12.46 -27.72 12.77
C ARG A 795 13.34 -28.85 12.26
N LEU A 796 14.61 -28.74 12.59
CA LEU A 796 15.59 -29.82 12.47
C LEU A 796 15.61 -30.67 13.76
N ASP A 797 15.78 -31.98 13.61
CA ASP A 797 15.87 -32.91 14.74
C ASP A 797 17.29 -33.00 15.35
N GLY A 798 18.26 -32.35 14.70
CA GLY A 798 19.68 -32.41 15.11
C GLY A 798 20.42 -33.71 14.69
N LYS A 799 19.82 -34.53 13.83
CA LYS A 799 20.37 -35.78 13.34
C LYS A 799 20.24 -35.92 11.81
N GLY A 800 20.09 -34.79 11.12
CA GLY A 800 19.98 -34.76 9.66
C GLY A 800 18.54 -34.90 9.14
N VAL A 801 17.51 -34.57 9.93
CA VAL A 801 16.11 -34.64 9.50
C VAL A 801 15.40 -33.32 9.72
N LEU A 802 14.73 -32.85 8.70
CA LEU A 802 13.74 -31.78 8.78
C LEU A 802 12.38 -32.37 9.15
N GLU A 803 11.70 -31.76 10.10
CA GLU A 803 10.33 -32.06 10.49
C GLU A 803 9.38 -30.89 10.17
N ILE A 804 8.30 -31.16 9.44
CA ILE A 804 7.18 -30.25 9.20
C ILE A 804 5.96 -30.78 9.92
N VAL A 805 5.50 -30.07 10.94
CA VAL A 805 4.56 -30.57 11.96
C VAL A 805 3.28 -29.73 11.97
N PRO A 806 2.12 -30.24 11.54
CA PRO A 806 0.84 -29.60 11.79
C PRO A 806 0.51 -29.65 13.28
N THR A 807 0.21 -28.49 13.86
CA THR A 807 -0.16 -28.37 15.28
C THR A 807 -1.52 -27.69 15.43
N ARG A 808 -2.19 -27.90 16.57
CA ARG A 808 -3.49 -27.26 16.86
C ARG A 808 -3.48 -26.67 18.27
N LYS A 809 -3.67 -25.35 18.36
CA LYS A 809 -3.76 -24.61 19.61
C LYS A 809 -5.05 -23.79 19.63
N ASP A 810 -5.84 -23.89 20.70
CA ASP A 810 -7.10 -23.16 20.86
C ASP A 810 -8.07 -23.37 19.66
N GLY A 811 -8.10 -24.59 19.12
CA GLY A 811 -8.94 -24.95 17.98
C GLY A 811 -8.45 -24.47 16.62
N ARG A 812 -7.32 -23.74 16.53
CA ARG A 812 -6.73 -23.24 15.30
C ARG A 812 -5.55 -24.12 14.89
N TRP A 813 -5.48 -24.43 13.59
CA TRP A 813 -4.38 -25.17 13.01
C TRP A 813 -3.26 -24.24 12.58
N SER A 814 -2.02 -24.67 12.78
CA SER A 814 -0.82 -24.11 12.18
C SER A 814 0.06 -25.22 11.63
N SER A 815 0.83 -24.92 10.60
CA SER A 815 1.75 -25.85 9.95
C SER A 815 2.94 -25.12 9.36
N GLY A 816 3.77 -25.83 8.59
CA GLY A 816 4.92 -25.29 7.90
C GLY A 816 4.83 -25.45 6.39
N ARG A 817 5.29 -24.40 5.69
CA ARG A 817 5.51 -24.39 4.23
C ARG A 817 6.80 -23.65 3.95
N ILE A 818 7.79 -24.37 3.39
CA ILE A 818 9.08 -23.81 3.04
C ILE A 818 9.31 -23.96 1.54
N THR A 819 9.99 -22.97 0.96
CA THR A 819 10.34 -22.95 -0.45
C THR A 819 11.83 -22.70 -0.62
N THR A 820 12.44 -23.22 -1.68
CA THR A 820 13.85 -22.92 -1.96
C THR A 820 14.03 -21.43 -2.26
N VAL A 821 15.09 -20.82 -1.75
CA VAL A 821 15.49 -19.44 -2.09
C VAL A 821 15.76 -19.32 -3.59
N ARG A 822 16.46 -20.30 -4.15
CA ARG A 822 16.66 -20.42 -5.59
C ARG A 822 15.36 -20.81 -6.30
N SER A 823 15.17 -20.26 -7.50
CA SER A 823 14.02 -20.53 -8.38
C SER A 823 14.46 -20.81 -9.82
N ASP A 824 15.73 -21.07 -10.03
CA ASP A 824 16.36 -21.25 -11.35
C ASP A 824 16.72 -22.70 -11.66
N PHE A 825 16.11 -23.67 -11.00
CA PHE A 825 16.33 -25.08 -11.29
C PHE A 825 15.67 -25.46 -12.62
N ALA A 826 16.46 -25.53 -13.68
CA ALA A 826 16.01 -25.81 -15.03
C ALA A 826 16.78 -26.94 -15.67
N PRO A 827 16.15 -27.75 -16.56
CA PRO A 827 16.88 -28.70 -17.36
C PRO A 827 17.82 -27.97 -18.32
N PRO A 828 19.08 -28.42 -18.47
CA PRO A 828 19.97 -27.83 -19.46
C PRO A 828 19.45 -28.14 -20.88
N PRO A 829 19.77 -27.32 -21.90
CA PRO A 829 19.29 -27.55 -23.26
C PRO A 829 19.63 -28.95 -23.79
N GLY A 830 18.57 -29.72 -24.07
CA GLY A 830 18.70 -31.10 -24.52
C GLY A 830 19.24 -32.08 -23.48
N GLY A 831 19.20 -31.73 -22.22
CA GLY A 831 19.60 -32.55 -21.07
C GLY A 831 18.44 -32.86 -20.11
N VAL A 832 18.78 -33.27 -18.90
CA VAL A 832 17.84 -33.74 -17.87
C VAL A 832 18.03 -32.97 -16.58
N LEU A 833 16.93 -32.57 -15.97
CA LEU A 833 16.85 -32.08 -14.57
C LEU A 833 16.24 -33.20 -13.74
N ARG A 834 16.86 -33.55 -12.61
CA ARG A 834 16.29 -34.44 -11.59
C ARG A 834 16.13 -33.69 -10.28
N ILE A 835 14.94 -33.76 -9.70
CA ILE A 835 14.57 -33.20 -8.39
C ILE A 835 14.14 -34.38 -7.53
N GLU A 836 14.76 -34.59 -6.39
CA GLU A 836 14.46 -35.70 -5.49
C GLU A 836 14.51 -35.32 -4.02
N ALA A 837 13.72 -36.01 -3.20
CA ALA A 837 13.76 -35.94 -1.76
C ALA A 837 13.52 -37.32 -1.13
N SER A 838 14.17 -37.54 0.02
CA SER A 838 13.95 -38.71 0.86
C SER A 838 12.98 -38.34 1.98
N ILE A 839 11.74 -38.85 1.94
CA ILE A 839 10.65 -38.40 2.82
C ILE A 839 9.98 -39.60 3.50
N ALA A 840 9.66 -39.45 4.79
CA ALA A 840 8.72 -40.28 5.50
C ALA A 840 7.46 -39.46 5.82
N LEU A 841 6.31 -39.96 5.38
CA LEU A 841 5.01 -39.28 5.54
C LEU A 841 4.57 -39.22 7.03
N PRO A 842 3.63 -38.34 7.40
CA PRO A 842 3.07 -38.28 8.76
C PRO A 842 2.53 -39.66 9.20
N ASP A 843 2.99 -40.16 10.36
CA ASP A 843 2.56 -41.46 10.87
C ASP A 843 1.24 -41.34 11.64
N VAL A 844 0.17 -41.12 10.89
CA VAL A 844 -1.22 -41.00 11.36
C VAL A 844 -2.16 -41.60 10.32
N THR A 845 -3.24 -42.23 10.76
CA THR A 845 -4.22 -42.93 9.88
C THR A 845 -5.65 -42.77 10.33
N GLY A 846 -6.59 -43.17 9.48
CA GLY A 846 -8.01 -43.16 9.78
C GLY A 846 -8.55 -41.78 10.14
N PRO A 847 -9.51 -41.68 11.09
CA PRO A 847 -10.08 -40.38 11.47
C PRO A 847 -9.07 -39.36 12.00
N GLY A 848 -7.96 -39.83 12.59
CA GLY A 848 -6.87 -38.97 13.09
C GLY A 848 -6.12 -38.25 11.98
N ALA A 849 -6.06 -38.85 10.78
CA ALA A 849 -5.39 -38.31 9.60
C ALA A 849 -6.28 -37.45 8.70
N ALA A 850 -7.58 -37.31 9.04
CA ALA A 850 -8.53 -36.58 8.18
C ALA A 850 -8.05 -35.15 7.93
N GLY A 851 -7.88 -34.79 6.67
CA GLY A 851 -7.42 -33.48 6.24
C GLY A 851 -5.89 -33.32 6.16
N TYR A 852 -5.06 -34.30 6.58
CA TYR A 852 -3.61 -34.23 6.34
C TYR A 852 -3.29 -34.30 4.87
N TRP A 853 -2.44 -33.34 4.39
CA TRP A 853 -2.01 -33.26 2.99
C TRP A 853 -0.53 -32.88 2.92
N PRO A 854 0.38 -33.83 3.13
CA PRO A 854 1.81 -33.62 2.91
C PRO A 854 2.11 -33.57 1.40
N ALA A 855 2.97 -32.62 0.99
CA ALA A 855 3.37 -32.43 -0.39
C ALA A 855 4.85 -32.05 -0.52
N PHE A 856 5.48 -32.59 -1.57
CA PHE A 856 6.76 -32.18 -2.13
C PHE A 856 6.56 -31.90 -3.61
N TRP A 857 6.75 -30.67 -4.03
CA TRP A 857 6.32 -30.19 -5.33
C TRP A 857 7.12 -28.99 -5.81
N THR A 858 6.88 -28.55 -7.03
CA THR A 858 7.56 -27.41 -7.64
C THR A 858 6.57 -26.48 -8.32
N LEU A 859 6.92 -25.20 -8.36
CA LEU A 859 6.23 -24.20 -9.17
C LEU A 859 7.19 -23.48 -10.10
N GLY A 860 6.71 -23.08 -11.27
CA GLY A 860 7.45 -22.23 -12.18
C GLY A 860 7.87 -20.93 -11.54
N SER A 861 9.13 -20.53 -11.74
CA SER A 861 9.72 -19.32 -11.14
C SER A 861 8.89 -18.06 -11.39
N ALA A 862 8.20 -17.96 -12.53
CA ALA A 862 7.32 -16.85 -12.88
C ALA A 862 6.13 -16.67 -11.92
N LEU A 863 5.77 -17.69 -11.10
CA LEU A 863 4.74 -17.48 -10.08
C LEU A 863 5.14 -16.42 -9.04
N ARG A 864 6.41 -16.31 -8.72
CA ARG A 864 6.92 -15.32 -7.74
C ARG A 864 6.73 -13.86 -8.20
N ASP A 865 6.48 -13.65 -9.50
CA ASP A 865 6.19 -12.33 -10.08
C ASP A 865 4.73 -11.90 -9.85
N GLY A 866 4.30 -11.86 -8.59
CA GLY A 866 2.96 -11.42 -8.17
C GLY A 866 2.01 -12.55 -7.82
N TYR A 867 2.50 -13.80 -7.75
CA TYR A 867 1.75 -14.99 -7.28
C TYR A 867 0.45 -15.26 -8.06
N THR A 868 0.49 -15.02 -9.37
CA THR A 868 -0.61 -15.25 -10.30
C THR A 868 -0.11 -16.04 -11.51
N GLY A 869 -1.04 -16.51 -12.37
CA GLY A 869 -0.67 -17.21 -13.60
C GLY A 869 -0.67 -18.74 -13.50
N TRP A 870 -1.00 -19.31 -12.33
CA TRP A 870 -1.30 -20.72 -12.20
C TRP A 870 -2.57 -21.07 -13.02
N PRO A 871 -2.64 -22.22 -13.72
CA PRO A 871 -1.63 -23.29 -13.84
C PRO A 871 -0.60 -23.06 -14.98
N GLY A 872 -0.72 -21.94 -15.72
CA GLY A 872 0.10 -21.68 -16.92
C GLY A 872 1.61 -21.56 -16.66
N VAL A 873 2.03 -21.25 -15.42
CA VAL A 873 3.43 -21.18 -14.99
C VAL A 873 4.08 -22.56 -14.84
N GLY A 874 3.29 -23.64 -14.86
CA GLY A 874 3.73 -25.03 -14.65
C GLY A 874 3.92 -25.38 -13.17
N GLU A 875 3.41 -26.57 -12.82
CA GLU A 875 3.56 -27.18 -11.50
C GLU A 875 3.85 -28.67 -11.68
N LEU A 876 4.78 -29.20 -10.90
CA LEU A 876 5.07 -30.63 -10.84
C LEU A 876 4.98 -31.08 -9.38
N ASP A 877 3.95 -31.87 -9.08
CA ASP A 877 3.81 -32.50 -7.76
C ASP A 877 4.63 -33.78 -7.77
N VAL A 878 5.79 -33.71 -7.12
CA VAL A 878 6.73 -34.85 -7.08
C VAL A 878 6.17 -35.94 -6.20
N MET A 879 5.54 -35.56 -5.08
CA MET A 879 4.89 -36.48 -4.16
C MET A 879 3.77 -35.75 -3.40
N GLU A 880 2.57 -36.29 -3.47
CA GLU A 880 1.45 -35.94 -2.64
C GLU A 880 0.81 -37.18 -1.98
N SER A 881 0.27 -37.00 -0.81
CA SER A 881 -0.55 -37.99 -0.11
C SER A 881 -1.65 -37.31 0.68
N VAL A 882 -2.81 -37.93 0.85
CA VAL A 882 -3.94 -37.35 1.59
C VAL A 882 -4.49 -38.31 2.61
N ASN A 883 -5.03 -37.76 3.72
CA ASN A 883 -5.81 -38.48 4.71
C ASN A 883 -5.11 -39.70 5.33
N GLY A 884 -3.78 -39.70 5.38
CA GLY A 884 -2.97 -40.78 5.96
C GLY A 884 -3.10 -42.12 5.25
N ARG A 885 -3.39 -42.11 3.96
CA ARG A 885 -3.43 -43.32 3.14
C ARG A 885 -2.04 -43.84 2.85
N ASP A 886 -1.90 -45.16 2.60
CA ASP A 886 -0.67 -45.82 2.13
C ASP A 886 -0.53 -45.69 0.61
N THR A 887 -0.80 -44.48 0.10
CA THR A 887 -0.69 -44.18 -1.33
C THR A 887 -0.06 -42.80 -1.52
N VAL A 888 0.67 -42.66 -2.62
CA VAL A 888 1.22 -41.40 -3.11
C VAL A 888 0.85 -41.23 -4.59
N PHE A 889 0.86 -40.00 -5.05
CA PHE A 889 0.67 -39.68 -6.47
C PHE A 889 1.54 -38.48 -6.85
N GLY A 890 1.76 -38.34 -8.14
CA GLY A 890 2.41 -37.18 -8.74
C GLY A 890 1.57 -36.66 -9.88
N SER A 891 1.60 -35.36 -10.10
CA SER A 891 0.79 -34.67 -11.09
C SER A 891 1.61 -33.64 -11.85
N MET A 892 1.11 -33.24 -13.02
CA MET A 892 1.59 -32.09 -13.77
C MET A 892 0.43 -31.16 -14.05
N HIS A 893 0.55 -29.91 -13.63
CA HIS A 893 -0.41 -28.84 -13.88
C HIS A 893 0.12 -27.85 -14.90
N CYS A 894 -0.71 -27.48 -15.90
CA CYS A 894 -0.30 -26.58 -16.96
C CYS A 894 -1.49 -25.97 -17.74
N GLY A 895 -1.20 -25.01 -18.58
CA GLY A 895 -2.16 -24.43 -19.52
C GLY A 895 -3.10 -23.43 -18.90
N VAL A 896 -4.41 -23.74 -18.85
CA VAL A 896 -5.46 -22.83 -18.38
C VAL A 896 -6.40 -23.53 -17.39
N LEU A 897 -6.92 -22.77 -16.44
CA LEU A 897 -7.91 -23.26 -15.47
C LEU A 897 -9.21 -23.65 -16.19
N ASP A 898 -9.95 -24.60 -15.61
CA ASP A 898 -11.15 -25.24 -16.15
C ASP A 898 -10.89 -25.99 -17.45
N GLY A 899 -10.06 -27.02 -17.36
CA GLY A 899 -9.76 -27.95 -18.47
C GLY A 899 -8.36 -27.73 -19.06
N GLY A 900 -8.30 -27.40 -20.34
CA GLY A 900 -7.02 -27.24 -21.03
C GLY A 900 -6.29 -28.59 -21.26
N PRO A 901 -5.03 -28.55 -21.76
CA PRO A 901 -4.30 -29.79 -22.10
C PRO A 901 -3.86 -30.58 -20.86
N CYS A 902 -3.87 -29.99 -19.68
CA CYS A 902 -3.54 -30.69 -18.44
C CYS A 902 -4.78 -31.06 -17.58
N GLU A 903 -5.99 -30.94 -18.12
CA GLU A 903 -7.25 -31.35 -17.45
C GLU A 903 -7.48 -30.69 -16.08
N GLU A 904 -7.19 -29.37 -16.02
CA GLU A 904 -7.29 -28.60 -14.75
C GLU A 904 -8.72 -28.54 -14.17
N PRO A 905 -8.88 -28.56 -12.85
CA PRO A 905 -7.86 -28.46 -11.79
C PRO A 905 -7.28 -29.81 -11.31
N VAL A 906 -7.46 -30.90 -12.01
CA VAL A 906 -7.00 -32.24 -11.59
C VAL A 906 -5.54 -32.48 -11.97
N GLY A 907 -5.07 -31.89 -13.05
CA GLY A 907 -3.74 -32.12 -13.59
C GLY A 907 -3.60 -33.48 -14.29
N LEU A 908 -2.50 -33.67 -15.02
CA LEU A 908 -2.13 -34.98 -15.58
C LEU A 908 -1.54 -35.83 -14.43
N THR A 909 -2.41 -36.51 -13.70
CA THR A 909 -2.05 -37.24 -12.48
C THR A 909 -1.77 -38.71 -12.72
N SER A 910 -0.89 -39.29 -11.89
CA SER A 910 -0.66 -40.74 -11.86
C SER A 910 -1.85 -41.52 -11.28
N GLY A 911 -2.74 -40.84 -10.57
CA GLY A 911 -3.63 -41.47 -9.63
C GLY A 911 -2.89 -42.11 -8.44
N PRO A 912 -3.61 -42.58 -7.40
CA PRO A 912 -3.00 -43.15 -6.20
C PRO A 912 -2.16 -44.41 -6.51
N ARG A 913 -0.90 -44.43 -6.06
CA ARG A 913 0.04 -45.52 -6.15
C ARG A 913 0.34 -46.06 -4.76
N ALA A 914 0.28 -47.40 -4.60
CA ALA A 914 0.60 -48.02 -3.33
C ALA A 914 2.05 -47.71 -2.89
N CYS A 915 2.18 -47.29 -1.65
CA CYS A 915 3.46 -46.96 -1.03
C CYS A 915 3.55 -47.60 0.35
N ALA A 916 3.97 -48.85 0.37
CA ALA A 916 4.09 -49.62 1.60
C ALA A 916 5.13 -49.01 2.54
N ASP A 917 4.81 -48.88 3.84
CA ASP A 917 5.68 -48.35 4.88
C ASP A 917 6.10 -46.87 4.71
N CYS A 918 5.55 -46.10 3.78
CA CYS A 918 5.93 -44.69 3.54
C CYS A 918 5.84 -43.77 4.78
N ARG A 919 4.98 -44.12 5.74
CA ARG A 919 4.88 -43.39 7.00
C ARG A 919 5.97 -43.78 8.01
N LYS A 920 6.54 -44.97 7.89
CA LYS A 920 7.51 -45.53 8.85
C LYS A 920 8.93 -45.48 8.35
N LYS A 921 9.14 -45.46 7.02
CA LYS A 921 10.45 -45.47 6.37
C LYS A 921 10.59 -44.31 5.41
N PHE A 922 11.77 -43.77 5.33
CA PHE A 922 12.15 -42.85 4.28
C PHE A 922 12.07 -43.56 2.90
N ARG A 923 11.42 -42.90 1.95
CA ARG A 923 11.34 -43.29 0.55
C ARG A 923 11.85 -42.18 -0.32
N THR A 924 12.52 -42.53 -1.43
CA THR A 924 12.96 -41.48 -2.37
C THR A 924 11.88 -41.22 -3.40
N TYR A 925 11.42 -39.97 -3.43
CA TYR A 925 10.50 -39.47 -4.45
C TYR A 925 11.26 -38.56 -5.39
N ALA A 926 11.12 -38.76 -6.70
CA ALA A 926 11.82 -37.89 -7.65
C ALA A 926 10.98 -37.61 -8.89
N VAL A 927 11.28 -36.49 -9.53
CA VAL A 927 10.84 -36.18 -10.88
C VAL A 927 12.03 -35.87 -11.77
N GLU A 928 11.99 -36.35 -13.01
CA GLU A 928 12.95 -35.99 -14.05
C GLU A 928 12.24 -35.27 -15.18
N VAL A 929 12.75 -34.10 -15.56
CA VAL A 929 12.38 -33.38 -16.77
C VAL A 929 13.45 -33.63 -17.81
N ASP A 930 13.13 -34.45 -18.83
CA ASP A 930 14.05 -34.87 -19.87
C ASP A 930 13.75 -34.15 -21.19
N LEU A 931 14.62 -33.22 -21.56
CA LEU A 931 14.55 -32.48 -22.82
C LEU A 931 15.44 -33.05 -23.91
N SER A 932 15.99 -34.25 -23.70
CA SER A 932 16.88 -34.91 -24.69
C SER A 932 16.14 -35.12 -26.00
N PRO A 933 16.82 -34.99 -27.17
CA PRO A 933 16.24 -35.31 -28.45
C PRO A 933 15.71 -36.76 -28.47
N GLY A 934 14.41 -36.91 -28.75
CA GLY A 934 13.73 -38.21 -28.81
C GLY A 934 13.05 -38.64 -27.48
N ALA A 935 13.41 -38.10 -26.31
CA ALA A 935 12.70 -38.36 -25.07
C ALA A 935 11.58 -37.35 -24.84
N ARG A 936 11.89 -36.07 -24.54
CA ARG A 936 10.98 -34.98 -24.24
C ARG A 936 9.77 -35.41 -23.40
N GLU A 937 10.07 -35.79 -22.14
CA GLU A 937 9.06 -36.29 -21.20
C GLU A 937 9.37 -35.89 -19.76
N VAL A 938 8.36 -35.91 -18.90
CA VAL A 938 8.51 -35.85 -17.45
C VAL A 938 8.23 -37.23 -16.87
N ARG A 939 9.10 -37.68 -15.95
CA ARG A 939 9.00 -39.00 -15.31
C ARG A 939 8.99 -38.87 -13.81
N TRP A 940 8.06 -39.52 -13.14
CA TRP A 940 8.01 -39.61 -11.67
C TRP A 940 8.52 -40.98 -11.21
N TYR A 941 9.24 -40.94 -10.09
CA TYR A 941 9.92 -42.10 -9.51
C TYR A 941 9.54 -42.27 -8.03
N LEU A 942 9.37 -43.50 -7.61
CA LEU A 942 9.32 -43.94 -6.23
C LEU A 942 10.42 -45.03 -6.07
N ASP A 943 11.41 -44.78 -5.21
CA ASP A 943 12.59 -45.65 -5.02
C ASP A 943 13.25 -46.07 -6.36
N ASP A 944 13.53 -45.08 -7.20
CA ASP A 944 14.11 -45.22 -8.55
C ASP A 944 13.28 -46.03 -9.59
N ARG A 945 12.03 -46.33 -9.26
CA ARG A 945 11.09 -46.97 -10.19
C ARG A 945 10.13 -45.97 -10.77
N VAL A 946 10.12 -45.81 -12.09
CA VAL A 946 9.16 -44.96 -12.78
C VAL A 946 7.75 -45.48 -12.57
N TYR A 947 6.86 -44.63 -12.06
CA TYR A 947 5.43 -44.95 -11.86
C TYR A 947 4.47 -44.06 -12.67
N HIS A 948 4.95 -42.94 -13.20
CA HIS A 948 4.16 -42.01 -14.03
C HIS A 948 5.02 -41.35 -15.09
N ARG A 949 4.41 -40.99 -16.23
CA ARG A 949 5.05 -40.26 -17.32
C ARG A 949 4.07 -39.35 -18.01
N VAL A 950 4.54 -38.15 -18.37
CA VAL A 950 3.87 -37.22 -19.28
C VAL A 950 4.83 -36.88 -20.40
N ARG A 951 4.41 -37.08 -21.67
CA ARG A 951 5.22 -36.80 -22.84
C ARG A 951 4.86 -35.48 -23.47
N ALA A 952 5.81 -34.85 -24.17
CA ALA A 952 5.60 -33.59 -24.85
C ALA A 952 4.51 -33.61 -25.92
N ASP A 953 4.20 -34.80 -26.48
CA ASP A 953 3.11 -34.95 -27.46
C ASP A 953 1.70 -34.96 -26.85
N ALA A 954 1.58 -34.94 -25.51
CA ALA A 954 0.29 -34.81 -24.80
C ALA A 954 -0.29 -33.40 -24.92
N MET A 955 0.49 -32.41 -25.35
CA MET A 955 0.07 -31.01 -25.43
C MET A 955 0.79 -30.25 -26.55
N ASP A 956 0.38 -29.03 -26.86
CA ASP A 956 1.08 -28.17 -27.81
C ASP A 956 2.48 -27.75 -27.30
N ALA A 957 3.39 -27.45 -28.22
CA ALA A 957 4.78 -27.14 -27.90
C ALA A 957 4.93 -25.87 -27.04
N GLY A 958 4.01 -24.92 -27.18
CA GLY A 958 4.02 -23.67 -26.37
C GLY A 958 3.63 -23.96 -24.92
N THR A 959 2.60 -24.75 -24.69
CA THR A 959 2.18 -25.18 -23.36
C THR A 959 3.26 -26.03 -22.69
N TRP A 960 3.84 -27.01 -23.42
CA TRP A 960 4.95 -27.82 -22.92
C TRP A 960 6.12 -26.94 -22.47
N LYS A 961 6.53 -25.98 -23.31
CA LYS A 961 7.64 -25.10 -23.00
C LYS A 961 7.37 -24.27 -21.72
N ARG A 962 6.16 -23.72 -21.59
CA ARG A 962 5.78 -22.93 -20.41
C ARG A 962 5.66 -23.79 -19.15
N ALA A 963 5.40 -25.07 -19.28
CA ALA A 963 5.21 -25.96 -18.14
C ALA A 963 6.52 -26.53 -17.56
N VAL A 964 7.55 -26.79 -18.40
CA VAL A 964 8.74 -27.56 -17.97
C VAL A 964 10.08 -27.06 -18.48
N ASP A 965 10.13 -26.17 -19.50
CA ASP A 965 11.39 -25.70 -20.09
C ASP A 965 11.76 -24.29 -19.52
N HIS A 966 11.82 -24.20 -18.21
CA HIS A 966 12.13 -22.96 -17.46
C HIS A 966 12.60 -23.29 -16.04
N GLY A 967 12.98 -22.26 -15.27
CA GLY A 967 13.34 -22.40 -13.87
C GLY A 967 12.13 -22.71 -12.99
N VAL A 968 12.31 -23.60 -12.01
CA VAL A 968 11.33 -23.88 -10.96
C VAL A 968 11.93 -23.69 -9.58
N PHE A 969 11.09 -23.52 -8.56
CA PHE A 969 11.45 -23.61 -7.16
C PHE A 969 10.70 -24.76 -6.49
N LEU A 970 11.31 -25.30 -5.44
CA LEU A 970 10.78 -26.44 -4.71
C LEU A 970 9.97 -25.96 -3.51
N ILE A 971 8.94 -26.74 -3.14
CA ILE A 971 8.09 -26.51 -1.99
C ILE A 971 7.96 -27.80 -1.19
N LEU A 972 8.05 -27.67 0.13
CA LEU A 972 7.75 -28.73 1.12
C LEU A 972 6.74 -28.17 2.10
N ASN A 973 5.60 -28.85 2.27
CA ASN A 973 4.59 -28.47 3.23
C ASN A 973 3.75 -29.64 3.72
N VAL A 974 3.05 -29.42 4.84
CA VAL A 974 1.92 -30.27 5.24
C VAL A 974 0.71 -29.37 5.38
N ALA A 975 -0.20 -29.41 4.43
CA ALA A 975 -1.47 -28.71 4.50
C ALA A 975 -2.46 -29.45 5.38
N VAL A 976 -3.48 -28.74 5.89
CA VAL A 976 -4.56 -29.28 6.70
C VAL A 976 -5.91 -28.84 6.13
N GLY A 977 -6.74 -29.80 5.76
CA GLY A 977 -8.02 -29.54 5.07
C GLY A 977 -7.79 -29.18 3.59
N GLY A 978 -8.78 -28.56 2.98
CA GLY A 978 -8.75 -28.19 1.57
C GLY A 978 -9.49 -29.17 0.66
N LYS A 979 -9.66 -28.73 -0.59
CA LYS A 979 -10.52 -29.43 -1.58
C LYS A 979 -10.07 -30.86 -1.88
N LEU A 980 -8.77 -31.15 -1.89
CA LEU A 980 -8.26 -32.44 -2.28
C LEU A 980 -8.51 -33.50 -1.20
N PRO A 981 -8.17 -33.32 0.10
CA PRO A 981 -8.59 -34.22 1.16
C PRO A 981 -10.11 -34.40 1.27
N GLU A 982 -10.89 -33.35 1.04
CA GLU A 982 -12.36 -33.40 1.05
C GLU A 982 -12.91 -34.25 -0.13
N ALA A 983 -12.35 -34.08 -1.32
CA ALA A 983 -12.73 -34.88 -2.49
C ALA A 983 -12.40 -36.37 -2.30
N ASP A 984 -11.35 -36.67 -1.52
CA ASP A 984 -11.00 -38.05 -1.12
C ASP A 984 -11.86 -38.59 0.06
N GLY A 985 -12.86 -37.81 0.52
CA GLY A 985 -13.91 -38.24 1.44
C GLY A 985 -13.63 -38.00 2.92
N ALA A 986 -12.63 -37.21 3.31
CA ALA A 986 -12.36 -36.88 4.71
C ALA A 986 -12.27 -35.37 4.96
N THR A 987 -13.01 -34.92 5.97
CA THR A 987 -13.03 -33.52 6.41
C THR A 987 -12.40 -33.40 7.78
N VAL A 988 -11.62 -32.32 8.00
CA VAL A 988 -11.02 -32.03 9.29
C VAL A 988 -12.09 -31.92 10.38
N GLY A 989 -11.91 -32.62 11.48
CA GLY A 989 -12.86 -32.69 12.56
C GLY A 989 -12.20 -32.75 13.96
N PRO A 990 -13.03 -32.95 15.01
CA PRO A 990 -12.51 -33.12 16.36
C PRO A 990 -11.55 -34.32 16.51
N ALA A 991 -11.74 -35.33 15.69
CA ALA A 991 -10.92 -36.56 15.71
C ALA A 991 -9.58 -36.41 14.99
N THR A 992 -9.37 -35.32 14.21
CA THR A 992 -8.10 -35.07 13.53
C THR A 992 -7.01 -34.78 14.57
N GLU A 993 -5.93 -35.56 14.54
CA GLU A 993 -4.86 -35.52 15.54
C GLU A 993 -3.74 -34.55 15.07
N PRO A 994 -3.32 -33.56 15.86
CA PRO A 994 -2.14 -32.74 15.56
C PRO A 994 -0.84 -33.43 15.98
N GLY A 995 0.31 -32.94 15.45
CA GLY A 995 1.63 -33.29 15.97
C GLY A 995 2.32 -34.43 15.23
N HIS A 996 1.80 -34.89 14.09
CA HIS A 996 2.41 -35.94 13.27
C HIS A 996 3.26 -35.31 12.14
N PRO A 997 4.61 -35.35 12.21
CA PRO A 997 5.45 -34.68 11.24
C PRO A 997 5.57 -35.44 9.91
N MET A 998 5.65 -34.68 8.81
CA MET A 998 6.38 -35.13 7.63
C MET A 998 7.88 -34.96 7.94
N ARG A 999 8.66 -36.00 7.70
CA ARG A 999 10.12 -36.02 7.95
C ARG A 999 10.86 -36.11 6.64
N VAL A 1000 11.86 -35.23 6.45
CA VAL A 1000 12.67 -35.16 5.23
C VAL A 1000 14.13 -35.35 5.61
N ASP A 1001 14.75 -36.41 5.07
CA ASP A 1001 16.15 -36.79 5.30
C ASP A 1001 17.08 -35.93 4.42
N HIS A 1002 16.78 -35.80 3.15
CA HIS A 1002 17.52 -34.91 2.27
C HIS A 1002 16.69 -34.45 1.08
N VAL A 1003 17.13 -33.34 0.47
CA VAL A 1003 16.65 -32.85 -0.84
C VAL A 1003 17.85 -32.69 -1.76
N ARG A 1004 17.74 -33.17 -3.00
CA ARG A 1004 18.77 -33.03 -4.02
C ARG A 1004 18.18 -32.58 -5.36
N VAL A 1005 18.87 -31.64 -6.00
CA VAL A 1005 18.58 -31.22 -7.39
C VAL A 1005 19.85 -31.39 -8.21
N ALA A 1006 19.76 -32.07 -9.32
CA ALA A 1006 20.92 -32.35 -10.19
C ALA A 1006 20.54 -32.29 -11.67
N THR A 1007 21.49 -31.91 -12.49
CA THR A 1007 21.32 -31.91 -13.95
C THR A 1007 22.30 -32.86 -14.62
N ARG A 1008 21.90 -33.37 -15.80
CA ARG A 1008 22.80 -34.13 -16.68
C ARG A 1008 22.72 -33.54 -18.07
N GLY A 1009 23.84 -33.08 -18.58
CA GLY A 1009 23.96 -32.57 -19.95
C GLY A 1009 23.82 -33.67 -21.00
N ARG A 1010 23.68 -33.27 -22.26
CA ARG A 1010 23.75 -34.21 -23.41
C ARG A 1010 25.09 -34.91 -23.39
N ALA A 1011 25.11 -36.25 -23.37
CA ALA A 1011 26.35 -37.01 -23.64
C ALA A 1011 26.92 -36.55 -24.99
N ALA A 1012 28.17 -36.04 -24.98
CA ALA A 1012 28.86 -35.74 -26.22
C ALA A 1012 28.83 -37.06 -27.05
N SER A 1013 28.14 -37.03 -28.20
CA SER A 1013 28.24 -38.12 -29.16
C SER A 1013 29.71 -38.24 -29.54
N ALA A 1014 30.35 -39.34 -29.13
CA ALA A 1014 31.62 -39.75 -29.69
C ALA A 1014 31.41 -39.89 -31.21
N GLY A 1015 31.84 -38.86 -31.97
CA GLY A 1015 31.94 -38.86 -33.41
C GLY A 1015 33.36 -39.12 -33.81
#